data_ca36b597c483057824fc9e1422c64b3e
#
_entry.id   ca36b597c483057824fc9e1422c64b3e
#
_cell.length_a   1.000
_cell.length_b   1.000
_cell.length_c   1.000
_cell.angle_alpha   90.00
_cell.angle_beta   90.00
_cell.angle_gamma   90.00
#
_symmetry.space_group_name_H-M   'P 1'
#
loop_
_entity.id
_entity.type
_entity.pdbx_description
1 polymer ?
#
loop_
_entity_poly.entity_id
_entity_poly.type
_entity_poly.pdbx_seq_one_letter_code
_entity_poly.pdbx_strand_id
1 'polypeptide(L)'
;MLAAVGLALVMGVVAVGQPGPAAADAAGLGGDYVPFSAPVVVLDTRDGTGGFTGKVAADTTRAFPVLGVGSIPASGVSAVLLKVATVDPTAGTFLRLWPDGQSDPGITMLTVATGQDMSNALTVAPGPSGKVVVSNSNGSTHIVIVAQGYFRTAVAGTGGGFVPVTQTRVVDTRTGVGTTDAKIPAGGSRTITLTGSLVPSGAAAVAIGLCVPSATAAGYLTVLPAGVSSSRSTLNFEKGTSSSLAAVKLSSAGQVTVTNRSSAAVDLVITMEGYFTASPTTGAGFRLATGRVFDTRQTTAIPANGTVDFQVSGRLGMPTRGVAAVVVNLTAVGPTGNGWLRMWPVGSSEGPATGQAHFNADSNSGSLVIVKPGTDGKVRLRNGGSTAIDVVADVQGYFADPIPVAPVEAYAPTVGVQAAPVAGASLGTVDYAFTDNIGRVLIGHQTDVDNFGSVQWTVVSGNEAFTGRPALTKAGSGRLELAVRYSDSDVWSRGQTAVGAATWTAWADLGGSMAGAPTLAITDGLTSALAVDADGKLWMRTPSGLAPAWRNLGDKNLTGTPVVAATRDGIRIFAVDTDGAVQTATYTAGVLSAWTSLGDVDATGTPTVVVSPGYRMRVFVRTATGVIVTKQQDTTGAFPAEWTTLGAYVSAGSPSAVLDPILGRIAVVTRGPDGQIMLSWETAQGSGIFGDWSPAIPDLFESAATDPTLVPITNTTGQTWLILFRNANNANRIYERQPVSGLAGLTSRIAGGSGFTAHTLPMPPVRDQVREAR
;
A
#
# COMPACT_ATOMS: atom_id res chain seq x y z
N MET A 1 7.38 52.47 34.75
CA MET A 1 6.43 51.81 33.86
C MET A 1 7.23 51.18 32.73
N LEU A 2 7.63 49.93 32.87
CA LEU A 2 8.28 49.15 31.84
C LEU A 2 7.21 48.25 31.18
N ALA A 3 7.01 48.44 29.88
CA ALA A 3 6.18 47.58 29.06
C ALA A 3 7.00 46.38 28.61
N ALA A 4 6.62 45.17 29.03
CA ALA A 4 7.18 43.91 28.54
C ALA A 4 6.49 43.58 27.22
N VAL A 5 7.25 43.55 26.14
CA VAL A 5 6.82 43.03 24.84
C VAL A 5 7.08 41.53 24.85
N GLY A 6 6.00 40.76 24.93
CA GLY A 6 6.04 39.31 24.78
C GLY A 6 6.21 38.94 23.31
N LEU A 7 7.36 38.38 22.98
CA LEU A 7 7.64 37.79 21.66
C LEU A 7 7.04 36.38 21.65
N ALA A 8 5.88 36.20 21.00
CA ALA A 8 5.31 34.88 20.75
C ALA A 8 6.13 34.23 19.63
N LEU A 9 6.95 33.25 20.00
CA LEU A 9 7.66 32.39 19.05
C LEU A 9 6.67 31.38 18.46
N VAL A 10 6.14 31.68 17.29
CA VAL A 10 5.37 30.70 16.49
C VAL A 10 6.39 29.71 15.93
N MET A 11 6.56 28.57 16.59
CA MET A 11 7.26 27.43 16.00
C MET A 11 6.39 26.85 14.87
N GLY A 12 6.64 27.29 13.65
CA GLY A 12 6.14 26.61 12.47
C GLY A 12 6.72 25.21 12.43
N VAL A 13 5.88 24.19 12.59
CA VAL A 13 6.25 22.80 12.31
C VAL A 13 6.46 22.69 10.79
N VAL A 14 7.71 22.81 10.37
CA VAL A 14 8.09 22.48 8.99
C VAL A 14 7.92 20.97 8.86
N ALA A 15 6.89 20.56 8.16
CA ALA A 15 6.73 19.16 7.77
C ALA A 15 7.89 18.79 6.85
N VAL A 16 8.84 18.04 7.39
CA VAL A 16 9.93 17.45 6.61
C VAL A 16 9.31 16.47 5.63
N GLY A 17 9.39 16.77 4.35
CA GLY A 17 8.94 15.87 3.29
C GLY A 17 9.65 14.52 3.45
N GLN A 18 8.87 13.46 3.71
CA GLN A 18 9.39 12.10 3.72
C GLN A 18 9.92 11.76 2.32
N PRO A 19 11.00 10.97 2.21
CA PRO A 19 11.33 10.36 0.94
C PRO A 19 10.09 9.60 0.47
N GLY A 20 9.68 9.85 -0.77
CA GLY A 20 8.60 9.09 -1.38
C GLY A 20 8.86 7.59 -1.19
N PRO A 21 7.84 6.76 -1.03
CA PRO A 21 8.03 5.33 -0.94
C PRO A 21 8.94 4.92 -2.09
N ALA A 22 9.96 4.16 -1.76
CA ALA A 22 10.79 3.51 -2.77
C ALA A 22 9.85 2.87 -3.78
N ALA A 23 10.16 3.01 -5.08
CA ALA A 23 9.28 2.53 -6.14
C ALA A 23 8.74 1.16 -5.75
N ALA A 24 7.41 1.07 -5.64
CA ALA A 24 6.77 -0.13 -5.16
C ALA A 24 7.20 -1.32 -6.01
N ASP A 25 7.29 -2.46 -5.40
CA ASP A 25 7.57 -3.70 -6.09
C ASP A 25 6.44 -4.03 -7.09
N ALA A 26 6.76 -4.77 -8.13
CA ALA A 26 5.80 -5.20 -9.12
C ALA A 26 4.63 -6.01 -8.49
N ALA A 27 4.77 -6.45 -7.25
CA ALA A 27 3.80 -7.20 -6.48
C ALA A 27 3.02 -6.34 -5.46
N GLY A 28 3.35 -5.05 -5.30
CA GLY A 28 2.73 -4.18 -4.29
C GLY A 28 3.06 -4.55 -2.84
N LEU A 29 4.04 -5.44 -2.63
CA LEU A 29 4.37 -6.00 -1.31
C LEU A 29 5.25 -5.08 -0.46
N GLY A 30 5.80 -3.99 -1.03
CA GLY A 30 6.85 -3.21 -0.38
C GLY A 30 8.20 -3.92 -0.44
N GLY A 31 9.20 -3.44 0.27
CA GLY A 31 10.56 -3.96 0.21
C GLY A 31 10.75 -5.25 0.98
N ASP A 32 11.26 -6.29 0.32
CA ASP A 32 11.68 -7.54 0.96
C ASP A 32 12.98 -7.35 1.75
N TYR A 33 13.15 -8.10 2.82
CA TYR A 33 14.37 -8.10 3.62
C TYR A 33 15.39 -9.10 3.11
N VAL A 34 16.62 -8.64 2.90
CA VAL A 34 17.79 -9.48 2.56
C VAL A 34 18.76 -9.47 3.74
N PRO A 35 18.76 -10.55 4.56
CA PRO A 35 19.65 -10.65 5.72
C PRO A 35 21.08 -10.98 5.30
N PHE A 36 22.07 -10.40 6.00
CA PHE A 36 23.47 -10.79 5.84
C PHE A 36 23.83 -11.98 6.75
N SER A 37 24.73 -12.82 6.28
CA SER A 37 25.28 -13.90 7.12
C SER A 37 26.19 -13.36 8.22
N ALA A 38 26.92 -12.30 7.94
CA ALA A 38 27.71 -11.54 8.91
C ALA A 38 27.46 -10.04 8.70
N PRO A 39 27.39 -9.22 9.77
CA PRO A 39 27.20 -7.79 9.65
C PRO A 39 28.30 -7.12 8.81
N VAL A 40 27.89 -6.16 7.96
CA VAL A 40 28.78 -5.37 7.11
C VAL A 40 29.08 -4.04 7.80
N VAL A 41 30.36 -3.71 8.01
CA VAL A 41 30.75 -2.42 8.58
C VAL A 41 30.61 -1.33 7.52
N VAL A 42 29.81 -0.30 7.81
CA VAL A 42 29.62 0.86 6.93
C VAL A 42 30.30 2.11 7.48
N LEU A 43 30.49 2.17 8.80
CA LEU A 43 31.27 3.22 9.48
C LEU A 43 31.98 2.64 10.70
N ASP A 44 33.27 2.90 10.84
CA ASP A 44 34.02 2.69 12.07
C ASP A 44 35.07 3.82 12.20
N THR A 45 34.80 4.77 13.07
CA THR A 45 35.65 5.95 13.21
C THR A 45 36.96 5.66 13.96
N ARG A 46 37.18 4.44 14.45
CA ARG A 46 38.41 4.01 15.10
C ARG A 46 39.50 3.63 14.08
N ASP A 47 39.06 3.05 12.93
CA ASP A 47 39.97 2.56 11.90
C ASP A 47 39.82 3.28 10.55
N GLY A 48 38.91 4.26 10.44
CA GLY A 48 38.68 5.05 9.23
C GLY A 48 37.73 4.43 8.21
N THR A 49 37.11 3.30 8.52
CA THR A 49 36.05 2.73 7.67
C THR A 49 34.92 3.73 7.52
N GLY A 50 34.43 3.95 6.31
CA GLY A 50 33.37 4.94 6.02
C GLY A 50 33.90 6.37 5.79
N GLY A 51 35.24 6.57 5.80
CA GLY A 51 35.91 7.81 5.39
C GLY A 51 36.24 8.78 6.52
N PHE A 52 36.11 8.38 7.80
CA PHE A 52 36.44 9.22 8.97
C PHE A 52 37.27 8.47 9.98
N THR A 53 38.29 9.12 10.53
CA THR A 53 39.11 8.61 11.62
C THR A 53 39.03 9.58 12.81
N GLY A 54 38.91 9.03 14.01
CA GLY A 54 38.84 9.81 15.26
C GLY A 54 37.40 9.98 15.78
N LYS A 55 37.29 10.43 17.03
CA LYS A 55 35.99 10.69 17.66
C LYS A 55 35.24 11.80 16.95
N VAL A 56 33.92 11.63 16.79
CA VAL A 56 33.02 12.66 16.26
C VAL A 56 32.70 13.64 17.37
N ALA A 57 33.03 14.91 17.16
CA ALA A 57 32.84 15.98 18.16
C ALA A 57 31.35 16.35 18.34
N ALA A 58 31.07 17.13 19.39
CA ALA A 58 29.75 17.72 19.63
C ALA A 58 29.25 18.50 18.41
N ASP A 59 27.93 18.50 18.21
CA ASP A 59 27.20 19.21 17.15
C ASP A 59 27.80 19.00 15.74
N THR A 60 28.41 17.85 15.53
CA THR A 60 29.05 17.50 14.27
C THR A 60 28.23 16.44 13.51
N THR A 61 28.07 16.66 12.20
CA THR A 61 27.47 15.73 11.27
C THR A 61 28.52 15.09 10.37
N ARG A 62 28.30 13.80 9.99
CA ARG A 62 29.15 13.08 9.04
C ARG A 62 28.27 12.23 8.10
N ALA A 63 28.43 12.43 6.80
CA ALA A 63 27.80 11.59 5.80
C ALA A 63 28.73 10.43 5.42
N PHE A 64 28.27 9.20 5.49
CA PHE A 64 29.04 8.01 5.20
C PHE A 64 28.33 7.14 4.14
N PRO A 65 29.10 6.42 3.29
CA PRO A 65 28.51 5.58 2.25
C PRO A 65 27.84 4.35 2.85
N VAL A 66 26.70 3.99 2.29
CA VAL A 66 25.97 2.77 2.63
C VAL A 66 25.75 1.92 1.38
N LEU A 67 25.28 2.52 0.28
CA LEU A 67 25.10 1.80 -0.98
C LEU A 67 26.46 1.45 -1.60
N GLY A 68 26.56 0.23 -2.13
CA GLY A 68 27.79 -0.30 -2.73
C GLY A 68 28.85 -0.74 -1.73
N VAL A 69 28.56 -0.74 -0.41
CA VAL A 69 29.51 -1.16 0.63
C VAL A 69 29.32 -2.64 0.97
N GLY A 70 30.36 -3.42 0.82
CA GLY A 70 30.33 -4.87 1.09
C GLY A 70 29.25 -5.59 0.30
N SER A 71 28.31 -6.21 0.98
CA SER A 71 27.18 -6.93 0.36
C SER A 71 25.94 -6.06 0.11
N ILE A 72 26.00 -4.75 0.35
CA ILE A 72 24.90 -3.82 0.08
C ILE A 72 24.95 -3.40 -1.38
N PRO A 73 23.91 -3.62 -2.20
CA PRO A 73 23.90 -3.20 -3.60
C PRO A 73 24.04 -1.68 -3.77
N ALA A 74 24.55 -1.25 -4.92
CA ALA A 74 24.66 0.18 -5.27
C ALA A 74 23.30 0.78 -5.65
N SER A 75 22.27 -0.04 -5.91
CA SER A 75 20.92 0.40 -6.28
C SER A 75 19.89 -0.64 -5.84
N GLY A 76 18.60 -0.31 -5.92
CA GLY A 76 17.53 -1.24 -5.55
C GLY A 76 17.40 -1.48 -4.04
N VAL A 77 17.87 -0.55 -3.21
CA VAL A 77 17.76 -0.58 -1.74
C VAL A 77 16.82 0.53 -1.29
N SER A 78 15.75 0.17 -0.61
CA SER A 78 14.79 1.14 -0.05
C SER A 78 15.18 1.62 1.34
N ALA A 79 15.74 0.71 2.15
CA ALA A 79 16.21 1.01 3.49
C ALA A 79 17.27 0.00 3.93
N VAL A 80 18.06 0.36 4.93
CA VAL A 80 19.06 -0.51 5.55
C VAL A 80 18.75 -0.64 7.02
N LEU A 81 18.78 -1.88 7.54
CA LEU A 81 18.73 -2.14 8.97
C LEU A 81 20.15 -2.07 9.54
N LEU A 82 20.38 -1.02 10.30
CA LEU A 82 21.67 -0.71 10.88
C LEU A 82 21.70 -1.02 12.39
N LYS A 83 22.86 -1.36 12.88
CA LYS A 83 23.21 -1.33 14.29
C LYS A 83 24.21 -0.21 14.50
N VAL A 84 23.85 0.76 15.32
CA VAL A 84 24.69 1.92 15.68
C VAL A 84 25.20 1.72 17.09
N ALA A 85 26.49 1.92 17.29
CA ALA A 85 27.14 1.88 18.59
C ALA A 85 28.00 3.12 18.80
N THR A 86 28.00 3.65 20.03
CA THR A 86 29.00 4.59 20.53
C THR A 86 30.11 3.81 21.25
N VAL A 87 31.32 4.33 21.19
CA VAL A 87 32.46 3.80 21.94
C VAL A 87 33.21 4.95 22.60
N ASP A 88 33.42 4.83 23.89
CA ASP A 88 34.15 5.79 24.74
C ASP A 88 33.63 7.24 24.58
N PRO A 89 32.32 7.51 24.86
CA PRO A 89 31.77 8.86 24.84
C PRO A 89 32.29 9.69 26.00
N THR A 90 32.79 10.89 25.71
CA THR A 90 33.36 11.80 26.74
C THR A 90 32.30 12.58 27.53
N ALA A 91 31.08 12.58 27.06
CA ALA A 91 29.91 13.17 27.71
C ALA A 91 28.64 12.40 27.39
N GLY A 92 27.58 12.57 28.19
CA GLY A 92 26.28 12.07 27.81
C GLY A 92 25.82 12.69 26.48
N THR A 93 25.43 11.86 25.52
CA THR A 93 25.10 12.29 24.17
C THR A 93 23.96 11.48 23.56
N PHE A 94 23.46 11.95 22.44
CA PHE A 94 22.58 11.18 21.56
C PHE A 94 23.00 11.28 20.10
N LEU A 95 22.71 10.22 19.36
CA LEU A 95 22.94 10.17 17.93
C LEU A 95 21.63 10.23 17.16
N ARG A 96 21.66 10.94 16.03
CA ARG A 96 20.59 10.95 15.02
C ARG A 96 21.15 10.46 13.68
N LEU A 97 20.32 9.78 12.91
CA LEU A 97 20.68 9.34 11.56
C LEU A 97 19.52 9.65 10.60
N TRP A 98 19.89 10.11 9.40
CA TRP A 98 18.93 10.42 8.34
C TRP A 98 19.57 10.29 6.95
N PRO A 99 18.74 10.23 5.86
CA PRO A 99 19.24 10.17 4.50
C PRO A 99 20.05 11.41 4.13
N ASP A 100 21.20 11.22 3.47
CA ASP A 100 21.99 12.34 2.94
C ASP A 100 21.18 13.17 1.93
N GLY A 101 21.33 14.50 1.97
CA GLY A 101 20.54 15.44 1.16
C GLY A 101 19.17 15.80 1.76
N GLN A 102 18.82 15.28 2.94
CA GLN A 102 17.62 15.66 3.68
C GLN A 102 17.98 16.42 4.95
N SER A 103 17.00 17.14 5.52
CA SER A 103 17.14 17.79 6.82
C SER A 103 17.06 16.78 7.97
N ASP A 104 17.70 17.11 9.11
CA ASP A 104 17.60 16.33 10.35
C ASP A 104 16.13 16.22 10.80
N PRO A 105 15.56 15.01 10.93
CA PRO A 105 14.16 14.81 11.34
C PRO A 105 13.93 15.08 12.83
N GLY A 106 14.97 15.40 13.61
CA GLY A 106 14.87 15.61 15.05
C GLY A 106 14.62 14.35 15.88
N ILE A 107 14.80 13.16 15.29
CA ILE A 107 14.52 11.86 15.94
C ILE A 107 15.81 11.27 16.49
N THR A 108 15.82 10.97 17.78
CA THR A 108 16.97 10.35 18.46
C THR A 108 16.96 8.83 18.23
N MET A 109 18.08 8.29 17.74
CA MET A 109 18.23 6.86 17.47
C MET A 109 18.94 6.11 18.60
N LEU A 110 19.90 6.75 19.26
CA LEU A 110 20.66 6.17 20.37
C LEU A 110 20.96 7.28 21.37
N THR A 111 20.70 7.03 22.65
CA THR A 111 21.12 7.90 23.77
C THR A 111 22.08 7.13 24.66
N VAL A 112 23.14 7.78 25.10
CA VAL A 112 24.17 7.15 25.95
C VAL A 112 24.63 8.09 27.04
N ALA A 113 25.00 7.54 28.20
CA ALA A 113 25.66 8.30 29.26
C ALA A 113 27.20 8.34 29.01
N THR A 114 27.87 9.22 29.73
CA THR A 114 29.33 9.36 29.68
C THR A 114 30.04 8.02 29.97
N GLY A 115 30.99 7.66 29.12
CA GLY A 115 31.80 6.45 29.26
C GLY A 115 31.09 5.11 29.05
N GLN A 116 29.84 5.12 28.56
CA GLN A 116 29.08 3.89 28.31
C GLN A 116 29.09 3.51 26.83
N ASP A 117 29.44 2.27 26.54
CA ASP A 117 29.42 1.70 25.20
C ASP A 117 28.05 1.06 24.90
N MET A 118 27.14 1.83 24.37
CA MET A 118 25.78 1.38 24.08
C MET A 118 25.52 1.22 22.58
N SER A 119 24.51 0.46 22.25
CA SER A 119 24.10 0.28 20.86
C SER A 119 22.59 0.13 20.71
N ASN A 120 22.07 0.58 19.57
CA ASN A 120 20.67 0.37 19.18
C ASN A 120 20.55 -0.03 17.70
N ALA A 121 19.49 -0.73 17.36
CA ALA A 121 19.13 -0.97 15.97
C ALA A 121 18.32 0.21 15.43
N LEU A 122 18.39 0.44 14.14
CA LEU A 122 17.56 1.42 13.45
C LEU A 122 17.38 1.06 11.96
N THR A 123 16.32 1.58 11.37
CA THR A 123 16.08 1.47 9.94
C THR A 123 16.14 2.86 9.32
N VAL A 124 16.91 3.00 8.24
CA VAL A 124 17.07 4.28 7.54
C VAL A 124 17.18 4.08 6.02
N ALA A 125 16.59 5.01 5.25
CA ALA A 125 16.83 5.06 3.80
C ALA A 125 18.21 5.63 3.50
N PRO A 126 18.91 5.13 2.46
CA PRO A 126 20.02 5.90 1.89
C PRO A 126 19.49 7.15 1.19
N GLY A 127 20.26 8.23 1.25
CA GLY A 127 19.98 9.44 0.47
C GLY A 127 20.26 9.26 -1.03
N PRO A 128 19.96 10.27 -1.87
CA PRO A 128 20.21 10.21 -3.31
C PRO A 128 21.67 9.94 -3.69
N SER A 129 22.61 10.30 -2.82
CA SER A 129 24.05 10.04 -2.99
C SER A 129 24.47 8.61 -2.58
N GLY A 130 23.53 7.77 -2.12
CA GLY A 130 23.82 6.46 -1.52
C GLY A 130 24.38 6.51 -0.10
N LYS A 131 24.32 7.66 0.55
CA LYS A 131 24.88 7.92 1.89
C LYS A 131 23.81 8.11 2.94
N VAL A 132 24.21 7.95 4.20
CA VAL A 132 23.46 8.27 5.41
C VAL A 132 24.27 9.29 6.22
N VAL A 133 23.60 10.23 6.86
CA VAL A 133 24.22 11.21 7.78
C VAL A 133 24.06 10.71 9.20
N VAL A 134 25.10 10.84 10.01
CA VAL A 134 25.07 10.68 11.48
C VAL A 134 25.46 11.98 12.15
N SER A 135 24.77 12.36 13.24
CA SER A 135 25.15 13.47 14.10
C SER A 135 25.41 13.01 15.52
N ASN A 136 26.39 13.64 16.16
CA ASN A 136 26.65 13.55 17.60
C ASN A 136 26.26 14.87 18.27
N SER A 137 25.42 14.82 19.30
CA SER A 137 24.87 16.04 19.92
C SER A 137 25.76 16.67 20.99
N ASN A 138 26.62 15.89 21.67
CA ASN A 138 27.39 16.43 22.78
C ASN A 138 28.70 15.63 23.01
N GLY A 139 29.71 16.27 23.61
CA GLY A 139 31.02 15.65 23.82
C GLY A 139 31.64 15.12 22.54
N SER A 140 32.46 14.08 22.68
CA SER A 140 33.01 13.36 21.52
C SER A 140 32.94 11.85 21.74
N THR A 141 32.70 11.09 20.68
CA THR A 141 32.58 9.63 20.75
C THR A 141 33.06 8.97 19.46
N HIS A 142 33.63 7.78 19.55
CA HIS A 142 33.72 6.93 18.38
C HIS A 142 32.35 6.37 18.02
N ILE A 143 32.09 6.25 16.72
CA ILE A 143 30.83 5.72 16.18
C ILE A 143 31.16 4.49 15.32
N VAL A 144 30.51 3.38 15.62
CA VAL A 144 30.57 2.15 14.84
C VAL A 144 29.19 1.81 14.32
N ILE A 145 29.05 1.66 13.01
CA ILE A 145 27.79 1.32 12.37
C ILE A 145 27.98 0.09 11.50
N VAL A 146 27.14 -0.92 11.73
CA VAL A 146 27.12 -2.15 10.94
C VAL A 146 25.74 -2.39 10.36
N ALA A 147 25.66 -2.85 9.11
CA ALA A 147 24.42 -3.27 8.48
C ALA A 147 24.16 -4.76 8.78
N GLN A 148 22.96 -5.09 9.21
CA GLN A 148 22.49 -6.46 9.44
C GLN A 148 21.83 -7.07 8.19
N GLY A 149 21.32 -6.21 7.32
CA GLY A 149 20.66 -6.52 6.08
C GLY A 149 20.04 -5.26 5.48
N TYR A 150 19.35 -5.41 4.38
CA TYR A 150 18.67 -4.30 3.73
C TYR A 150 17.28 -4.71 3.21
N PHE A 151 16.43 -3.71 3.03
CA PHE A 151 15.14 -3.84 2.37
C PHE A 151 15.31 -3.42 0.91
N ARG A 152 14.76 -4.23 0.00
CA ARG A 152 14.86 -3.96 -1.43
C ARG A 152 13.81 -2.92 -1.84
N THR A 153 14.12 -2.15 -2.88
CA THR A 153 13.07 -1.66 -3.73
C THR A 153 12.49 -2.86 -4.46
N ALA A 154 11.25 -2.79 -4.69
CA ALA A 154 10.38 -3.75 -5.27
C ALA A 154 10.80 -4.39 -6.60
N VAL A 155 11.63 -5.34 -6.61
CA VAL A 155 11.93 -6.20 -7.78
C VAL A 155 11.84 -7.65 -7.34
N ALA A 156 11.15 -8.48 -8.11
CA ALA A 156 11.11 -9.94 -7.92
C ALA A 156 12.51 -10.51 -7.67
N GLY A 157 12.71 -11.27 -6.62
CA GLY A 157 14.03 -11.81 -6.32
C GLY A 157 14.13 -12.58 -5.01
N THR A 158 15.28 -12.55 -4.36
CA THR A 158 15.71 -13.46 -3.29
C THR A 158 15.46 -12.97 -1.86
N GLY A 159 14.65 -11.94 -1.65
CA GLY A 159 14.27 -11.45 -0.32
C GLY A 159 13.02 -12.14 0.21
N GLY A 160 12.62 -11.82 1.43
CA GLY A 160 11.40 -12.33 2.05
C GLY A 160 10.63 -11.29 2.82
N GLY A 161 9.29 -11.40 2.79
CA GLY A 161 8.39 -10.55 3.53
C GLY A 161 8.37 -10.89 5.02
N PHE A 162 7.97 -9.92 5.84
CA PHE A 162 7.87 -10.05 7.29
C PHE A 162 6.56 -10.68 7.72
N VAL A 163 6.62 -11.63 8.64
CA VAL A 163 5.45 -12.22 9.30
C VAL A 163 5.54 -11.91 10.79
N PRO A 164 4.70 -11.01 11.31
CA PRO A 164 4.67 -10.73 12.74
C PRO A 164 4.12 -11.92 13.52
N VAL A 165 4.69 -12.19 14.68
CA VAL A 165 4.15 -13.18 15.62
C VAL A 165 3.71 -12.50 16.90
N THR A 166 2.81 -13.14 17.65
CA THR A 166 2.53 -12.71 19.02
C THR A 166 3.82 -12.80 19.82
N GLN A 167 4.23 -11.66 20.39
CA GLN A 167 5.49 -11.55 21.13
C GLN A 167 5.61 -12.64 22.18
N THR A 168 6.60 -13.50 22.05
CA THR A 168 6.78 -14.68 22.87
C THR A 168 8.24 -14.83 23.29
N ARG A 169 8.47 -15.11 24.57
CA ARG A 169 9.79 -15.47 25.07
C ARG A 169 10.14 -16.87 24.54
N VAL A 170 11.16 -16.95 23.68
CA VAL A 170 11.60 -18.20 23.07
C VAL A 170 12.90 -18.76 23.68
N VAL A 171 13.67 -17.92 24.37
CA VAL A 171 14.88 -18.32 25.11
C VAL A 171 14.94 -17.58 26.45
N ASP A 172 15.24 -18.32 27.53
CA ASP A 172 15.57 -17.74 28.81
C ASP A 172 16.53 -18.69 29.55
N THR A 173 17.80 -18.30 29.69
CA THR A 173 18.85 -19.11 30.34
C THR A 173 18.66 -19.23 31.85
N ARG A 174 17.80 -18.46 32.45
CA ARG A 174 17.52 -18.49 33.91
C ARG A 174 16.49 -19.54 34.29
N THR A 175 15.75 -20.04 33.31
CA THR A 175 14.61 -20.96 33.52
C THR A 175 14.61 -22.12 32.53
N GLY A 176 15.62 -22.23 31.66
CA GLY A 176 15.74 -23.29 30.68
C GLY A 176 14.76 -23.23 29.51
N VAL A 177 14.05 -22.11 29.31
CA VAL A 177 13.16 -21.96 28.14
C VAL A 177 13.98 -21.93 26.88
N GLY A 178 13.70 -22.84 25.94
CA GLY A 178 14.34 -22.94 24.63
C GLY A 178 15.86 -23.17 24.63
N THR A 179 16.45 -23.40 25.80
CA THR A 179 17.89 -23.63 25.97
C THR A 179 18.15 -24.27 27.33
N THR A 180 19.42 -24.56 27.67
CA THR A 180 19.79 -25.03 29.01
C THR A 180 19.66 -23.91 30.05
N ASP A 181 19.22 -24.28 31.26
CA ASP A 181 19.19 -23.42 32.46
C ASP A 181 20.63 -23.20 32.97
N ALA A 182 21.34 -22.32 32.32
CA ALA A 182 22.71 -21.91 32.69
C ALA A 182 23.11 -20.64 31.94
N LYS A 183 23.88 -19.77 32.59
CA LYS A 183 24.51 -18.59 31.97
C LYS A 183 25.44 -19.00 30.82
N ILE A 184 25.64 -18.09 29.87
CA ILE A 184 26.68 -18.22 28.84
C ILE A 184 27.99 -17.75 29.48
N PRO A 185 29.02 -18.58 29.60
CA PRO A 185 30.28 -18.21 30.23
C PRO A 185 30.98 -17.04 29.54
N ALA A 186 31.91 -16.38 30.22
CA ALA A 186 32.80 -15.39 29.63
C ALA A 186 33.55 -15.99 28.43
N GLY A 187 33.48 -15.33 27.26
CA GLY A 187 34.02 -15.82 26.01
C GLY A 187 33.33 -17.05 25.42
N GLY A 188 32.32 -17.62 26.10
CA GLY A 188 31.61 -18.83 25.69
C GLY A 188 30.54 -18.56 24.63
N SER A 189 30.09 -19.64 23.99
CA SER A 189 29.06 -19.59 22.94
C SER A 189 27.96 -20.61 23.20
N ARG A 190 26.76 -20.32 22.66
CA ARG A 190 25.63 -21.24 22.70
C ARG A 190 24.88 -21.23 21.37
N THR A 191 24.70 -22.41 20.79
CA THR A 191 23.85 -22.56 19.59
C THR A 191 22.42 -22.85 20.01
N ILE A 192 21.47 -22.16 19.40
CA ILE A 192 20.05 -22.16 19.76
C ILE A 192 19.24 -22.36 18.48
N THR A 193 18.27 -23.27 18.51
CA THR A 193 17.29 -23.47 17.44
C THR A 193 16.12 -22.50 17.66
N LEU A 194 15.82 -21.68 16.65
CA LEU A 194 14.74 -20.69 16.69
C LEU A 194 13.55 -21.07 15.82
N THR A 195 13.70 -22.05 14.92
CA THR A 195 12.57 -22.62 14.18
C THR A 195 11.75 -23.58 15.04
N GLY A 196 10.45 -23.68 14.79
CA GLY A 196 9.51 -24.51 15.52
C GLY A 196 8.07 -24.06 15.27
N SER A 197 7.24 -24.04 16.30
CA SER A 197 5.82 -23.69 16.18
C SER A 197 5.57 -22.23 15.78
N LEU A 198 6.45 -21.30 16.14
CA LEU A 198 6.32 -19.87 15.83
C LEU A 198 7.02 -19.47 14.54
N VAL A 199 8.15 -20.11 14.22
CA VAL A 199 8.97 -19.80 13.05
C VAL A 199 9.10 -21.07 12.22
N PRO A 200 8.54 -21.12 11.02
CA PRO A 200 8.61 -22.32 10.18
C PRO A 200 10.04 -22.65 9.75
N SER A 201 10.28 -23.93 9.51
CA SER A 201 11.52 -24.35 8.83
C SER A 201 11.60 -23.67 7.46
N GLY A 202 12.80 -23.19 7.09
CA GLY A 202 13.00 -22.45 5.83
C GLY A 202 12.80 -20.94 5.95
N ALA A 203 12.44 -20.38 7.11
CA ALA A 203 12.50 -18.93 7.33
C ALA A 203 13.93 -18.41 7.08
N ALA A 204 14.06 -17.29 6.38
CA ALA A 204 15.36 -16.71 6.02
C ALA A 204 16.04 -16.04 7.21
N ALA A 205 15.27 -15.33 8.03
CA ALA A 205 15.76 -14.59 9.20
C ALA A 205 14.67 -14.45 10.25
N VAL A 206 15.07 -14.05 11.45
CA VAL A 206 14.18 -13.72 12.56
C VAL A 206 14.41 -12.31 13.04
N ALA A 207 13.34 -11.62 13.44
CA ALA A 207 13.39 -10.39 14.21
C ALA A 207 13.20 -10.72 15.69
N ILE A 208 14.21 -10.46 16.49
CA ILE A 208 14.28 -10.85 17.90
C ILE A 208 14.66 -9.68 18.79
N GLY A 209 13.96 -9.55 19.91
CA GLY A 209 14.42 -8.74 21.04
C GLY A 209 15.46 -9.54 21.85
N LEU A 210 16.67 -9.00 21.93
CA LEU A 210 17.75 -9.53 22.75
C LEU A 210 17.77 -8.79 24.08
N CYS A 211 17.94 -9.51 25.18
CA CYS A 211 18.13 -8.92 26.50
C CYS A 211 19.21 -9.69 27.27
N VAL A 212 20.12 -8.93 27.85
CA VAL A 212 21.07 -9.41 28.87
C VAL A 212 20.62 -8.82 30.19
N PRO A 213 19.92 -9.62 31.04
CA PRO A 213 19.45 -9.15 32.34
C PRO A 213 20.58 -9.16 33.37
N SER A 214 20.66 -8.11 34.17
CA SER A 214 21.52 -8.02 35.37
C SER A 214 23.00 -8.39 35.11
N ALA A 215 23.57 -7.88 34.01
CA ALA A 215 24.99 -8.07 33.72
C ALA A 215 25.88 -7.53 34.85
N THR A 216 26.92 -8.26 35.25
CA THR A 216 27.87 -7.86 36.27
C THR A 216 29.12 -7.20 35.71
N ALA A 217 29.34 -7.29 34.40
CA ALA A 217 30.43 -6.66 33.66
C ALA A 217 29.88 -6.11 32.34
N ALA A 218 30.47 -5.06 31.83
CA ALA A 218 30.24 -4.57 30.48
C ALA A 218 30.77 -5.53 29.42
N GLY A 219 30.20 -5.47 28.22
CA GLY A 219 30.61 -6.28 27.08
C GLY A 219 29.61 -6.26 25.93
N TYR A 220 29.66 -7.29 25.11
CA TYR A 220 28.70 -7.41 24.00
C TYR A 220 28.40 -8.86 23.65
N LEU A 221 27.26 -9.07 23.02
CA LEU A 221 26.90 -10.33 22.37
C LEU A 221 27.13 -10.23 20.86
N THR A 222 27.56 -11.34 20.27
CA THR A 222 27.42 -11.58 18.83
C THR A 222 26.33 -12.64 18.63
N VAL A 223 25.39 -12.40 17.72
CA VAL A 223 24.34 -13.36 17.34
C VAL A 223 24.39 -13.53 15.83
N LEU A 224 24.74 -14.73 15.38
CA LEU A 224 25.01 -15.05 13.99
C LEU A 224 24.38 -16.38 13.60
N PRO A 225 24.15 -16.66 12.30
CA PRO A 225 23.78 -18.00 11.85
C PRO A 225 24.77 -19.03 12.39
N ALA A 226 24.29 -20.19 12.81
CA ALA A 226 25.19 -21.25 13.27
C ALA A 226 26.21 -21.62 12.19
N GLY A 227 27.48 -21.72 12.58
CA GLY A 227 28.61 -21.96 11.68
C GLY A 227 29.25 -20.70 11.10
N VAL A 228 28.72 -19.52 11.37
CA VAL A 228 29.30 -18.22 10.97
C VAL A 228 30.01 -17.58 12.17
N SER A 229 31.13 -16.91 11.94
CA SER A 229 31.89 -16.19 12.96
C SER A 229 32.08 -14.71 12.57
N SER A 230 31.96 -13.82 13.54
CA SER A 230 32.30 -12.41 13.43
C SER A 230 32.55 -11.84 14.83
N SER A 231 33.38 -10.82 14.92
CA SER A 231 33.60 -10.06 16.17
C SER A 231 32.68 -8.86 16.30
N ARG A 232 31.79 -8.59 15.33
CA ARG A 232 30.92 -7.42 15.34
C ARG A 232 29.76 -7.63 16.31
N SER A 233 29.50 -6.62 17.15
CA SER A 233 28.45 -6.71 18.17
C SER A 233 27.06 -6.72 17.58
N THR A 234 26.19 -7.55 18.17
CA THR A 234 24.75 -7.50 17.95
C THR A 234 24.02 -6.77 19.09
N LEU A 235 24.51 -6.84 20.31
CA LEU A 235 24.02 -6.09 21.46
C LEU A 235 25.22 -5.70 22.33
N ASN A 236 25.45 -4.40 22.52
CA ASN A 236 26.36 -3.90 23.56
C ASN A 236 25.57 -3.75 24.87
N PHE A 237 26.22 -4.06 25.98
CA PHE A 237 25.61 -3.94 27.30
C PHE A 237 26.61 -3.48 28.35
N GLU A 238 26.11 -2.71 29.29
CA GLU A 238 26.79 -2.29 30.51
C GLU A 238 26.37 -3.15 31.72
N LYS A 239 26.89 -2.84 32.90
CA LYS A 239 26.35 -3.43 34.13
C LYS A 239 24.88 -3.07 34.28
N GLY A 240 24.05 -4.05 34.67
CA GLY A 240 22.60 -3.90 34.71
C GLY A 240 21.90 -4.65 33.57
N THR A 241 20.74 -4.15 33.16
CA THR A 241 19.92 -4.78 32.12
C THR A 241 20.00 -3.96 30.82
N SER A 242 20.33 -4.61 29.73
CA SER A 242 20.36 -4.01 28.40
C SER A 242 19.56 -4.85 27.39
N SER A 243 18.89 -4.17 26.47
CA SER A 243 18.11 -4.84 25.41
C SER A 243 18.23 -4.11 24.08
N SER A 244 18.03 -4.82 22.98
CA SER A 244 17.95 -4.26 21.63
C SER A 244 17.33 -5.27 20.66
N LEU A 245 16.68 -4.76 19.63
CA LEU A 245 16.25 -5.55 18.48
C LEU A 245 17.45 -6.00 17.63
N ALA A 246 17.34 -7.19 17.05
CA ALA A 246 18.20 -7.64 15.97
C ALA A 246 17.41 -8.43 14.93
N ALA A 247 17.73 -8.25 13.64
CA ALA A 247 17.28 -9.15 12.59
C ALA A 247 18.45 -10.05 12.20
N VAL A 248 18.32 -11.34 12.47
CA VAL A 248 19.41 -12.31 12.34
C VAL A 248 19.03 -13.37 11.32
N LYS A 249 19.90 -13.57 10.32
CA LYS A 249 19.79 -14.68 9.37
C LYS A 249 19.84 -16.01 10.13
N LEU A 250 19.05 -16.97 9.70
CA LEU A 250 19.10 -18.34 10.22
C LEU A 250 20.06 -19.20 9.39
N SER A 251 20.69 -20.20 10.04
CA SER A 251 21.33 -21.28 9.32
C SER A 251 20.30 -22.16 8.62
N SER A 252 20.72 -23.06 7.72
CA SER A 252 19.82 -24.04 7.09
C SER A 252 19.10 -24.96 8.10
N ALA A 253 19.68 -25.13 9.30
CA ALA A 253 19.07 -25.85 10.40
C ALA A 253 18.15 -24.99 11.29
N GLY A 254 17.88 -23.72 10.92
CA GLY A 254 17.05 -22.80 11.70
C GLY A 254 17.71 -22.33 13.01
N GLN A 255 19.03 -22.27 13.04
CA GLN A 255 19.83 -22.02 14.25
C GLN A 255 20.63 -20.73 14.18
N VAL A 256 20.87 -20.15 15.37
CA VAL A 256 21.81 -19.07 15.61
C VAL A 256 22.83 -19.48 16.67
N THR A 257 24.04 -18.91 16.62
CA THR A 257 25.04 -19.02 17.68
C THR A 257 25.17 -17.66 18.38
N VAL A 258 24.94 -17.64 19.69
CA VAL A 258 25.15 -16.48 20.56
C VAL A 258 26.49 -16.64 21.26
N THR A 259 27.38 -15.65 21.13
CA THR A 259 28.67 -15.64 21.82
C THR A 259 28.72 -14.45 22.79
N ASN A 260 29.07 -14.74 24.05
CA ASN A 260 29.31 -13.75 25.07
C ASN A 260 30.76 -13.21 24.96
N ARG A 261 30.90 -11.93 24.65
CA ARG A 261 32.17 -11.23 24.52
C ARG A 261 32.41 -10.28 25.72
N SER A 262 32.05 -10.71 26.91
CA SER A 262 32.36 -10.00 28.16
C SER A 262 33.29 -10.85 29.06
N SER A 263 33.78 -10.22 30.11
CA SER A 263 34.64 -10.88 31.12
C SER A 263 33.86 -11.67 32.17
N ALA A 264 32.54 -11.66 32.14
CA ALA A 264 31.67 -12.35 33.09
C ALA A 264 30.63 -13.24 32.37
N ALA A 265 30.13 -14.27 33.04
CA ALA A 265 29.02 -15.06 32.54
C ALA A 265 27.73 -14.23 32.56
N VAL A 266 26.91 -14.35 31.50
CA VAL A 266 25.68 -13.58 31.34
C VAL A 266 24.46 -14.49 31.15
N ASP A 267 23.33 -14.02 31.64
CA ASP A 267 22.05 -14.56 31.25
C ASP A 267 21.60 -13.97 29.92
N LEU A 268 20.81 -14.72 29.17
CA LEU A 268 20.25 -14.34 27.89
C LEU A 268 18.74 -14.58 27.90
N VAL A 269 18.00 -13.56 27.46
CA VAL A 269 16.58 -13.69 27.10
C VAL A 269 16.40 -13.30 25.65
N ILE A 270 15.70 -14.13 24.86
CA ILE A 270 15.29 -13.83 23.50
C ILE A 270 13.77 -13.82 23.42
N THR A 271 13.23 -12.76 22.90
CA THR A 271 11.82 -12.61 22.56
C THR A 271 11.65 -12.61 21.04
N MET A 272 10.75 -13.42 20.51
CA MET A 272 10.42 -13.45 19.09
C MET A 272 9.42 -12.33 18.79
N GLU A 273 9.71 -11.51 17.79
CA GLU A 273 8.82 -10.44 17.31
C GLU A 273 8.25 -10.76 15.93
N GLY A 274 8.94 -11.58 15.15
CA GLY A 274 8.51 -12.05 13.84
C GLY A 274 9.63 -12.74 13.09
N TYR A 275 9.35 -13.12 11.87
CA TYR A 275 10.35 -13.73 10.99
C TYR A 275 10.20 -13.22 9.55
N PHE A 276 11.27 -13.37 8.79
CA PHE A 276 11.30 -13.08 7.36
C PHE A 276 11.25 -14.39 6.58
N THR A 277 10.34 -14.44 5.61
CA THR A 277 10.21 -15.61 4.72
C THR A 277 11.41 -15.70 3.76
N ALA A 278 11.59 -16.84 3.11
CA ALA A 278 12.58 -16.99 2.06
C ALA A 278 12.03 -16.69 0.65
N SER A 279 10.76 -16.32 0.58
CA SER A 279 10.05 -16.05 -0.67
C SER A 279 9.53 -14.61 -0.70
N PRO A 280 9.71 -13.88 -1.80
CA PRO A 280 9.18 -12.53 -1.95
C PRO A 280 7.66 -12.47 -2.10
N THR A 281 6.99 -13.61 -2.31
CA THR A 281 5.54 -13.70 -2.52
C THR A 281 4.75 -13.89 -1.22
N THR A 282 5.41 -14.00 -0.07
CA THR A 282 4.76 -14.24 1.21
C THR A 282 5.29 -13.29 2.29
N GLY A 283 4.40 -12.88 3.19
CA GLY A 283 4.71 -11.91 4.25
C GLY A 283 4.57 -10.46 3.80
N ALA A 284 4.66 -9.55 4.75
CA ALA A 284 4.49 -8.11 4.56
C ALA A 284 5.79 -7.42 4.12
N GLY A 285 5.70 -6.49 3.19
CA GLY A 285 6.82 -5.72 2.69
C GLY A 285 7.09 -4.46 3.51
N PHE A 286 8.37 -4.10 3.67
CA PHE A 286 8.77 -2.92 4.44
C PHE A 286 8.53 -1.62 3.65
N ARG A 287 7.97 -0.61 4.34
CA ARG A 287 7.82 0.77 3.84
C ARG A 287 8.33 1.77 4.86
N LEU A 288 8.97 2.82 4.36
CA LEU A 288 9.44 3.91 5.20
C LEU A 288 8.26 4.76 5.69
N ALA A 289 8.30 5.10 6.97
CA ALA A 289 7.47 6.11 7.61
C ALA A 289 8.27 6.62 8.81
N THR A 290 8.68 7.88 8.81
CA THR A 290 9.58 8.40 9.84
C THR A 290 8.94 9.57 10.55
N GLY A 291 8.79 9.48 11.87
CA GLY A 291 8.23 10.57 12.65
C GLY A 291 7.79 10.15 14.05
N ARG A 292 7.48 11.15 14.87
CA ARG A 292 6.98 10.95 16.24
C ARG A 292 5.49 10.68 16.23
N VAL A 293 5.07 9.58 16.87
CA VAL A 293 3.64 9.22 17.01
C VAL A 293 3.14 9.37 18.45
N PHE A 294 4.04 9.38 19.43
CA PHE A 294 3.69 9.46 20.84
C PHE A 294 4.79 10.15 21.66
N ASP A 295 4.41 11.05 22.60
CA ASP A 295 5.34 11.78 23.47
C ASP A 295 4.63 12.22 24.74
N THR A 296 4.90 11.56 25.86
CA THR A 296 4.25 11.88 27.14
C THR A 296 4.78 13.13 27.83
N ARG A 297 5.95 13.62 27.45
CA ARG A 297 6.51 14.88 27.98
C ARG A 297 5.61 16.10 27.70
N GLN A 298 4.71 15.95 26.70
CA GLN A 298 3.72 16.97 26.34
C GLN A 298 2.35 16.71 26.98
N THR A 299 2.20 15.61 27.72
CA THR A 299 0.94 15.20 28.35
C THR A 299 1.15 14.77 29.79
N THR A 300 1.15 13.47 30.06
CA THR A 300 1.31 12.90 31.41
C THR A 300 2.19 11.67 31.35
N ALA A 301 3.21 11.61 32.21
CA ALA A 301 4.08 10.45 32.37
C ALA A 301 3.26 9.19 32.69
N ILE A 302 3.70 8.04 32.19
CA ILE A 302 3.02 6.76 32.42
C ILE A 302 3.34 6.28 33.84
N PRO A 303 2.34 6.11 34.72
CA PRO A 303 2.55 5.65 36.09
C PRO A 303 3.28 4.31 36.19
N ALA A 304 3.87 4.00 37.34
CA ALA A 304 4.41 2.68 37.62
C ALA A 304 3.38 1.60 37.34
N ASN A 305 3.76 0.57 36.57
CA ASN A 305 2.88 -0.49 36.10
C ASN A 305 1.65 -0.02 35.30
N GLY A 306 1.57 1.25 34.91
CA GLY A 306 0.48 1.82 34.13
C GLY A 306 0.56 1.46 32.65
N THR A 307 -0.59 1.63 31.96
CA THR A 307 -0.70 1.44 30.51
C THR A 307 -1.32 2.65 29.83
N VAL A 308 -0.99 2.84 28.56
CA VAL A 308 -1.59 3.86 27.69
C VAL A 308 -1.75 3.30 26.27
N ASP A 309 -2.84 3.66 25.62
CA ASP A 309 -3.12 3.33 24.23
C ASP A 309 -2.83 4.53 23.33
N PHE A 310 -2.20 4.28 22.18
CA PHE A 310 -2.00 5.35 21.19
C PHE A 310 -2.07 4.82 19.77
N GLN A 311 -2.46 5.72 18.84
CA GLN A 311 -2.63 5.43 17.43
C GLN A 311 -1.28 5.34 16.72
N VAL A 312 -1.09 4.29 15.91
CA VAL A 312 0.07 4.13 15.02
C VAL A 312 -0.35 4.05 13.56
N SER A 313 -1.32 3.19 13.18
CA SER A 313 -1.83 3.16 11.81
C SER A 313 -2.60 4.44 11.46
N GLY A 314 -2.59 4.85 10.20
CA GLY A 314 -3.19 6.12 9.78
C GLY A 314 -2.38 7.37 10.15
N ARG A 315 -1.14 7.20 10.69
CA ARG A 315 -0.22 8.31 11.04
C ARG A 315 1.01 8.25 10.16
N LEU A 316 1.68 9.40 9.96
CA LEU A 316 2.95 9.50 9.22
C LEU A 316 2.89 8.88 7.81
N GLY A 317 1.73 8.94 7.20
CA GLY A 317 1.55 8.35 5.89
C GLY A 317 1.34 6.83 5.87
N MET A 318 1.20 6.16 7.00
CA MET A 318 0.78 4.77 7.05
C MET A 318 -0.72 4.65 6.76
N PRO A 319 -1.17 3.58 6.07
CA PRO A 319 -2.60 3.33 5.89
C PRO A 319 -3.30 3.06 7.23
N THR A 320 -4.61 3.26 7.29
CA THR A 320 -5.41 2.95 8.48
C THR A 320 -5.56 1.45 8.70
N ARG A 321 -5.50 0.66 7.62
CA ARG A 321 -5.58 -0.82 7.58
C ARG A 321 -4.44 -1.40 6.74
N GLY A 322 -4.23 -2.72 6.82
CA GLY A 322 -3.18 -3.39 6.06
C GLY A 322 -1.76 -3.10 6.58
N VAL A 323 -1.64 -2.69 7.86
CA VAL A 323 -0.36 -2.55 8.55
C VAL A 323 -0.12 -3.83 9.35
N ALA A 324 0.74 -4.71 8.84
CA ALA A 324 1.10 -5.96 9.49
C ALA A 324 1.89 -5.74 10.77
N ALA A 325 2.82 -4.78 10.76
CA ALA A 325 3.60 -4.38 11.94
C ALA A 325 4.22 -2.99 11.73
N VAL A 326 4.54 -2.31 12.83
CA VAL A 326 5.21 -1.01 12.85
C VAL A 326 6.57 -1.15 13.52
N VAL A 327 7.60 -0.52 12.94
CA VAL A 327 8.96 -0.45 13.48
C VAL A 327 9.09 0.85 14.26
N VAL A 328 9.26 0.76 15.58
CA VAL A 328 9.19 1.89 16.50
C VAL A 328 10.43 1.93 17.40
N ASN A 329 11.08 3.06 17.48
CA ASN A 329 12.07 3.32 18.54
C ASN A 329 11.36 3.83 19.78
N LEU A 330 11.36 3.03 20.85
CA LEU A 330 10.85 3.39 22.17
C LEU A 330 11.95 3.97 23.01
N THR A 331 11.77 5.18 23.50
CA THR A 331 12.72 5.85 24.39
C THR A 331 12.09 6.14 25.74
N ALA A 332 12.68 5.61 26.83
CA ALA A 332 12.42 5.99 28.21
C ALA A 332 13.19 7.27 28.50
N VAL A 333 12.53 8.30 29.01
CA VAL A 333 13.11 9.63 29.23
C VAL A 333 13.06 9.98 30.72
N GLY A 334 14.21 10.34 31.27
CA GLY A 334 14.34 10.76 32.68
C GLY A 334 13.91 9.69 33.71
N PRO A 335 14.27 8.41 33.56
CA PRO A 335 13.85 7.39 34.50
C PRO A 335 14.49 7.62 35.86
N THR A 336 13.69 7.66 36.94
CA THR A 336 14.16 7.73 38.32
C THR A 336 14.27 6.34 38.97
N GLY A 337 13.93 5.29 38.27
CA GLY A 337 14.02 3.90 38.69
C GLY A 337 14.27 2.97 37.50
N ASN A 338 14.62 1.73 37.79
CA ASN A 338 14.80 0.70 36.76
C ASN A 338 13.45 0.18 36.29
N GLY A 339 13.40 -0.24 35.02
CA GLY A 339 12.17 -0.83 34.47
C GLY A 339 12.30 -1.27 33.03
N TRP A 340 11.15 -1.46 32.43
CA TRP A 340 11.05 -1.86 31.03
C TRP A 340 9.76 -1.30 30.42
N LEU A 341 9.78 -1.12 29.10
CA LEU A 341 8.63 -0.76 28.28
C LEU A 341 8.24 -1.97 27.41
N ARG A 342 6.94 -2.11 27.17
CA ARG A 342 6.39 -3.14 26.30
C ARG A 342 5.19 -2.62 25.53
N MET A 343 5.10 -2.98 24.25
CA MET A 343 3.94 -2.72 23.41
C MET A 343 3.29 -4.01 22.93
N TRP A 344 1.97 -3.98 22.75
CA TRP A 344 1.19 -5.04 22.10
C TRP A 344 -0.08 -4.48 21.45
N PRO A 345 -0.75 -5.24 20.55
CA PRO A 345 -1.98 -4.81 19.90
C PRO A 345 -3.10 -4.49 20.92
N VAL A 346 -3.78 -3.36 20.78
CA VAL A 346 -5.03 -3.10 21.53
C VAL A 346 -6.06 -4.17 21.14
N GLY A 347 -6.80 -4.67 22.12
CA GLY A 347 -7.76 -5.76 21.93
C GLY A 347 -7.18 -7.16 22.12
N SER A 348 -5.87 -7.32 22.24
CA SER A 348 -5.24 -8.60 22.57
C SER A 348 -4.76 -8.65 24.02
N SER A 349 -4.52 -9.89 24.53
CA SER A 349 -3.92 -10.08 25.84
C SER A 349 -2.45 -9.63 25.86
N GLU A 350 -1.96 -9.15 26.97
CA GLU A 350 -0.58 -8.72 27.15
C GLU A 350 0.45 -9.83 26.87
N GLY A 351 0.08 -11.08 27.05
CA GLY A 351 1.01 -12.21 26.96
C GLY A 351 2.03 -12.22 28.13
N PRO A 352 3.09 -13.06 28.06
CA PRO A 352 4.10 -13.15 29.13
C PRO A 352 4.80 -11.81 29.34
N ALA A 353 5.00 -11.40 30.60
CA ALA A 353 5.69 -10.14 30.96
C ALA A 353 7.16 -10.19 30.51
N THR A 354 7.46 -9.65 29.34
CA THR A 354 8.82 -9.53 28.78
C THR A 354 9.01 -8.10 28.29
N GLY A 355 9.97 -7.37 28.85
CA GLY A 355 10.29 -6.03 28.38
C GLY A 355 10.90 -6.07 26.98
N GLN A 356 10.54 -5.09 26.14
CA GLN A 356 11.14 -4.86 24.81
C GLN A 356 12.23 -3.81 24.88
N ALA A 357 12.03 -2.74 25.63
CA ALA A 357 13.01 -1.70 25.91
C ALA A 357 13.24 -1.62 27.42
N HIS A 358 14.45 -1.91 27.86
CA HIS A 358 14.82 -1.81 29.27
C HIS A 358 15.51 -0.48 29.54
N PHE A 359 15.28 0.06 30.73
CA PHE A 359 15.90 1.29 31.18
C PHE A 359 16.41 1.16 32.63
N ASN A 360 17.49 1.86 32.93
CA ASN A 360 18.05 1.96 34.27
C ASN A 360 17.84 3.39 34.79
N ALA A 361 17.81 3.53 36.11
CA ALA A 361 17.68 4.85 36.73
C ALA A 361 18.76 5.83 36.19
N ASP A 362 18.38 7.10 36.10
CA ASP A 362 19.22 8.23 35.72
C ASP A 362 19.84 8.15 34.28
N SER A 363 19.32 7.25 33.44
CA SER A 363 19.83 7.08 32.07
C SER A 363 18.70 6.91 31.06
N ASN A 364 18.55 7.88 30.16
CA ASN A 364 17.66 7.72 28.99
C ASN A 364 18.09 6.49 28.19
N SER A 365 17.13 5.68 27.80
CA SER A 365 17.39 4.44 27.07
C SER A 365 16.36 4.25 25.97
N GLY A 366 16.83 3.87 24.77
CA GLY A 366 15.98 3.59 23.63
C GLY A 366 16.24 2.19 23.07
N SER A 367 15.18 1.55 22.56
CA SER A 367 15.27 0.28 21.86
C SER A 367 14.32 0.26 20.68
N LEU A 368 14.81 -0.22 19.53
CA LEU A 368 13.95 -0.51 18.40
C LEU A 368 13.09 -1.73 18.73
N VAL A 369 11.82 -1.67 18.39
CA VAL A 369 10.85 -2.75 18.57
C VAL A 369 9.99 -2.88 17.33
N ILE A 370 9.43 -4.07 17.08
CA ILE A 370 8.44 -4.31 16.05
C ILE A 370 7.15 -4.73 16.72
N VAL A 371 6.04 -4.06 16.42
CA VAL A 371 4.76 -4.35 17.05
C VAL A 371 3.65 -4.41 16.00
N LYS A 372 2.79 -5.42 16.09
CA LYS A 372 1.54 -5.49 15.35
C LYS A 372 0.55 -4.50 15.95
N PRO A 373 -0.12 -3.62 15.18
CA PRO A 373 -1.23 -2.82 15.69
C PRO A 373 -2.48 -3.69 15.92
N GLY A 374 -3.38 -3.23 16.79
CA GLY A 374 -4.73 -3.79 16.94
C GLY A 374 -5.60 -3.49 15.72
N THR A 375 -6.80 -4.07 15.67
CA THR A 375 -7.75 -3.89 14.56
C THR A 375 -8.19 -2.43 14.37
N ASP A 376 -8.08 -1.60 15.43
CA ASP A 376 -8.34 -0.15 15.41
C ASP A 376 -7.09 0.68 15.05
N GLY A 377 -5.98 0.02 14.70
CA GLY A 377 -4.71 0.67 14.38
C GLY A 377 -3.93 1.20 15.59
N LYS A 378 -4.31 0.81 16.83
CA LYS A 378 -3.66 1.24 18.07
C LYS A 378 -2.77 0.16 18.67
N VAL A 379 -1.79 0.62 19.42
CA VAL A 379 -0.97 -0.21 20.30
C VAL A 379 -1.14 0.22 21.74
N ARG A 380 -1.02 -0.74 22.66
CA ARG A 380 -0.97 -0.51 24.10
C ARG A 380 0.46 -0.58 24.58
N LEU A 381 0.88 0.42 25.31
CA LEU A 381 2.21 0.53 25.92
C LEU A 381 2.09 0.41 27.43
N ARG A 382 2.93 -0.41 28.06
CA ARG A 382 3.07 -0.54 29.51
C ARG A 382 4.41 -0.05 29.99
N ASN A 383 4.39 0.70 31.08
CA ASN A 383 5.53 0.93 31.94
C ASN A 383 5.62 -0.20 32.99
N GLY A 384 6.58 -1.09 32.87
CA GLY A 384 6.86 -2.15 33.86
C GLY A 384 7.91 -1.73 34.89
N GLY A 385 8.14 -0.43 35.07
CA GLY A 385 9.02 0.14 36.09
C GLY A 385 8.31 0.44 37.40
N SER A 386 9.08 0.71 38.45
CA SER A 386 8.61 1.04 39.80
C SER A 386 8.23 2.51 39.96
N THR A 387 8.55 3.38 39.00
CA THR A 387 8.29 4.83 39.02
C THR A 387 7.55 5.25 37.74
N ALA A 388 6.91 6.41 37.79
CA ALA A 388 6.36 7.02 36.59
C ALA A 388 7.49 7.39 35.61
N ILE A 389 7.22 7.29 34.28
CA ILE A 389 8.21 7.50 33.23
C ILE A 389 7.63 8.27 32.05
N ASP A 390 8.41 9.20 31.52
CA ASP A 390 8.13 9.77 30.22
C ASP A 390 8.63 8.85 29.10
N VAL A 391 7.81 8.73 28.05
CA VAL A 391 8.10 7.87 26.90
C VAL A 391 7.90 8.63 25.61
N VAL A 392 8.85 8.41 24.69
CA VAL A 392 8.76 8.86 23.31
C VAL A 392 8.73 7.63 22.41
N ALA A 393 7.82 7.62 21.42
CA ALA A 393 7.76 6.60 20.38
C ALA A 393 7.92 7.26 19.00
N ASP A 394 9.00 6.91 18.33
CA ASP A 394 9.36 7.39 17.01
C ASP A 394 9.32 6.24 16.00
N VAL A 395 8.43 6.32 15.00
CA VAL A 395 8.31 5.34 13.94
C VAL A 395 9.46 5.50 12.95
N GLN A 396 9.98 4.38 12.43
CA GLN A 396 11.03 4.33 11.41
C GLN A 396 10.58 3.62 10.13
N GLY A 397 9.40 2.99 10.16
CA GLY A 397 8.80 2.30 9.05
C GLY A 397 7.71 1.35 9.50
N TYR A 398 7.11 0.68 8.55
CA TYR A 398 6.07 -0.33 8.78
C TYR A 398 6.16 -1.44 7.75
N PHE A 399 5.59 -2.57 8.09
CA PHE A 399 5.37 -3.69 7.18
C PHE A 399 3.93 -3.63 6.69
N ALA A 400 3.76 -3.48 5.37
CA ALA A 400 2.45 -3.49 4.74
C ALA A 400 2.04 -4.92 4.41
N ASP A 401 0.81 -5.30 4.74
CA ASP A 401 0.25 -6.57 4.28
C ASP A 401 0.29 -6.63 2.75
N PRO A 402 0.55 -7.82 2.19
CA PRO A 402 0.52 -7.98 0.75
C PRO A 402 -0.83 -7.52 0.21
N ILE A 403 -0.83 -6.56 -0.71
CA ILE A 403 -2.00 -6.28 -1.53
C ILE A 403 -2.13 -7.50 -2.45
N PRO A 404 -3.30 -8.16 -2.51
CA PRO A 404 -3.48 -9.25 -3.44
C PRO A 404 -3.11 -8.78 -4.85
N VAL A 405 -2.03 -9.31 -5.39
CA VAL A 405 -1.66 -9.01 -6.77
C VAL A 405 -2.65 -9.75 -7.64
N ALA A 406 -3.49 -8.99 -8.31
CA ALA A 406 -4.18 -9.53 -9.44
C ALA A 406 -3.13 -10.01 -10.46
N PRO A 407 -3.33 -11.15 -11.14
CA PRO A 407 -2.47 -11.57 -12.24
C PRO A 407 -2.19 -10.39 -13.18
N VAL A 408 -1.06 -10.39 -13.87
CA VAL A 408 -0.64 -9.31 -14.80
C VAL A 408 -1.73 -8.99 -15.84
N GLU A 409 -2.64 -9.91 -16.12
CA GLU A 409 -3.84 -9.74 -16.93
C GLU A 409 -4.92 -8.83 -16.33
N ALA A 410 -4.80 -8.45 -15.08
CA ALA A 410 -5.82 -7.74 -14.33
C ALA A 410 -5.37 -6.36 -13.79
N TYR A 411 -4.61 -5.60 -14.56
CA TYR A 411 -4.64 -4.14 -14.35
C TYR A 411 -6.09 -3.69 -14.46
N ALA A 412 -6.59 -3.00 -13.45
CA ALA A 412 -7.95 -2.49 -13.50
C ALA A 412 -8.09 -1.49 -14.67
N PRO A 413 -9.12 -1.63 -15.51
CA PRO A 413 -9.36 -0.69 -16.59
C PRO A 413 -9.51 0.73 -16.07
N THR A 414 -9.02 1.71 -16.83
CA THR A 414 -9.30 3.13 -16.60
C THR A 414 -10.78 3.39 -16.90
N VAL A 415 -11.49 4.02 -15.99
CA VAL A 415 -12.85 4.51 -16.21
C VAL A 415 -12.82 6.01 -16.44
N GLY A 416 -13.83 6.56 -17.14
CA GLY A 416 -13.95 7.98 -17.37
C GLY A 416 -15.39 8.43 -17.32
N VAL A 417 -15.60 9.69 -16.95
CA VAL A 417 -16.91 10.34 -16.99
C VAL A 417 -16.75 11.81 -17.35
N GLN A 418 -17.64 12.33 -18.18
CA GLN A 418 -17.70 13.77 -18.41
C GLN A 418 -18.41 14.44 -17.22
N ALA A 419 -17.68 15.30 -16.52
CA ALA A 419 -18.20 16.06 -15.39
C ALA A 419 -19.31 17.03 -15.82
N ALA A 420 -20.08 17.53 -14.87
CA ALA A 420 -20.94 18.67 -15.11
C ALA A 420 -20.09 19.94 -15.39
N PRO A 421 -20.55 20.85 -16.24
CA PRO A 421 -19.84 22.11 -16.44
C PRO A 421 -19.80 22.92 -15.14
N VAL A 422 -18.64 23.53 -14.86
CA VAL A 422 -18.51 24.49 -13.77
C VAL A 422 -19.20 25.81 -14.12
N ALA A 423 -19.47 26.65 -13.14
CA ALA A 423 -20.12 27.95 -13.36
C ALA A 423 -19.34 28.77 -14.39
N GLY A 424 -20.03 29.21 -15.46
CA GLY A 424 -19.45 29.98 -16.56
C GLY A 424 -18.90 29.14 -17.73
N ALA A 425 -18.82 27.83 -17.62
CA ALA A 425 -18.47 26.92 -18.70
C ALA A 425 -19.73 26.34 -19.36
N SER A 426 -19.68 26.14 -20.69
CA SER A 426 -20.76 25.47 -21.44
C SER A 426 -20.65 23.94 -21.44
N LEU A 427 -19.43 23.41 -21.26
CA LEU A 427 -19.13 21.99 -21.28
C LEU A 427 -18.30 21.59 -20.05
N GLY A 428 -18.53 20.37 -19.57
CA GLY A 428 -17.69 19.75 -18.54
C GLY A 428 -16.48 19.05 -19.14
N THR A 429 -15.39 19.04 -18.39
CA THR A 429 -14.16 18.26 -18.70
C THR A 429 -14.38 16.78 -18.41
N VAL A 430 -13.49 15.93 -18.90
CA VAL A 430 -13.50 14.50 -18.58
C VAL A 430 -12.60 14.21 -17.38
N ASP A 431 -13.12 13.46 -16.44
CA ASP A 431 -12.35 12.91 -15.34
C ASP A 431 -12.14 11.42 -15.55
N TYR A 432 -10.92 10.97 -15.30
CA TYR A 432 -10.49 9.59 -15.44
C TYR A 432 -10.14 9.01 -14.08
N ALA A 433 -10.42 7.73 -13.85
CA ALA A 433 -10.02 7.04 -12.62
C ALA A 433 -9.43 5.67 -12.92
N PHE A 434 -8.39 5.29 -12.19
CA PHE A 434 -7.88 3.93 -12.18
C PHE A 434 -7.20 3.59 -10.86
N THR A 435 -7.16 2.30 -10.54
CA THR A 435 -6.33 1.75 -9.48
C THR A 435 -5.04 1.25 -10.11
N ASP A 436 -3.89 1.71 -9.61
CA ASP A 436 -2.61 1.23 -10.12
C ASP A 436 -2.20 -0.11 -9.49
N ASN A 437 -1.09 -0.67 -9.98
CA ASN A 437 -0.57 -1.97 -9.55
C ASN A 437 -0.07 -2.02 -8.09
N ILE A 438 -0.04 -0.89 -7.40
CA ILE A 438 0.35 -0.79 -5.99
C ILE A 438 -0.80 -0.36 -5.08
N GLY A 439 -2.01 -0.36 -5.62
CA GLY A 439 -3.22 -0.07 -4.87
C GLY A 439 -3.53 1.41 -4.68
N ARG A 440 -2.86 2.32 -5.41
CA ARG A 440 -3.25 3.74 -5.38
C ARG A 440 -4.41 3.98 -6.33
N VAL A 441 -5.35 4.82 -5.91
CA VAL A 441 -6.42 5.33 -6.76
C VAL A 441 -6.03 6.72 -7.25
N LEU A 442 -5.99 6.87 -8.57
CA LEU A 442 -5.64 8.11 -9.23
C LEU A 442 -6.85 8.66 -9.98
N ILE A 443 -7.04 9.98 -9.86
CA ILE A 443 -7.98 10.76 -10.68
C ILE A 443 -7.18 11.65 -11.61
N GLY A 444 -7.48 11.58 -12.91
CA GLY A 444 -6.96 12.49 -13.91
C GLY A 444 -8.05 13.48 -14.31
N HIS A 445 -7.84 14.75 -14.05
CA HIS A 445 -8.75 15.82 -14.45
C HIS A 445 -8.27 16.44 -15.75
N GLN A 446 -9.11 16.43 -16.79
CA GLN A 446 -8.84 17.12 -18.05
C GLN A 446 -8.84 18.64 -17.81
N THR A 447 -7.82 19.33 -18.30
CA THR A 447 -7.67 20.78 -18.09
C THR A 447 -8.09 21.63 -19.31
N ASP A 448 -8.29 20.99 -20.46
CA ASP A 448 -8.74 21.61 -21.71
C ASP A 448 -9.78 20.69 -22.38
N VAL A 449 -11.00 21.18 -22.54
CA VAL A 449 -12.17 20.40 -23.01
C VAL A 449 -11.99 19.78 -24.41
N ASP A 450 -11.12 20.34 -25.23
CA ASP A 450 -10.81 19.84 -26.57
C ASP A 450 -9.46 19.10 -26.68
N ASN A 451 -8.71 19.03 -25.58
CA ASN A 451 -7.43 18.31 -25.53
C ASN A 451 -7.47 17.20 -24.48
N PHE A 452 -7.76 15.98 -24.91
CA PHE A 452 -7.85 14.81 -24.03
C PHE A 452 -6.50 14.33 -23.48
N GLY A 453 -5.37 14.81 -24.02
CA GLY A 453 -4.02 14.58 -23.46
C GLY A 453 -3.64 15.57 -22.36
N SER A 454 -4.41 16.67 -22.20
CA SER A 454 -4.17 17.69 -21.16
C SER A 454 -4.82 17.27 -19.84
N VAL A 455 -4.11 16.46 -19.04
CA VAL A 455 -4.63 15.88 -17.79
C VAL A 455 -3.72 16.18 -16.62
N GLN A 456 -4.30 16.67 -15.54
CA GLN A 456 -3.65 16.78 -14.24
C GLN A 456 -4.03 15.60 -13.36
N TRP A 457 -3.04 14.85 -12.90
CA TRP A 457 -3.25 13.69 -12.04
C TRP A 457 -3.20 14.04 -10.55
N THR A 458 -4.11 13.46 -9.79
CA THR A 458 -4.16 13.53 -8.32
C THR A 458 -4.29 12.12 -7.75
N VAL A 459 -3.46 11.77 -6.77
CA VAL A 459 -3.62 10.54 -5.99
C VAL A 459 -4.68 10.79 -4.93
N VAL A 460 -5.83 10.15 -5.07
CA VAL A 460 -6.95 10.33 -4.14
C VAL A 460 -7.03 9.24 -3.07
N SER A 461 -6.26 8.16 -3.22
CA SER A 461 -6.18 7.11 -2.20
C SER A 461 -5.46 7.56 -0.92
N GLY A 462 -4.63 8.61 -0.99
CA GLY A 462 -3.69 8.85 0.09
C GLY A 462 -2.75 7.65 0.24
N ASN A 463 -2.64 7.12 1.44
CA ASN A 463 -1.83 5.93 1.75
C ASN A 463 -2.67 4.65 1.88
N GLU A 464 -3.95 4.73 1.58
CA GLU A 464 -4.83 3.55 1.57
C GLU A 464 -4.56 2.69 0.34
N ALA A 465 -4.74 1.38 0.47
CA ALA A 465 -4.49 0.39 -0.58
C ALA A 465 -5.81 -0.20 -1.10
N PHE A 466 -6.06 -0.02 -2.38
CA PHE A 466 -7.27 -0.46 -3.06
C PHE A 466 -6.96 -1.51 -4.13
N THR A 467 -7.98 -2.26 -4.53
CA THR A 467 -7.87 -3.29 -5.57
C THR A 467 -9.02 -3.18 -6.57
N GLY A 468 -8.74 -3.63 -7.77
CA GLY A 468 -9.76 -3.76 -8.81
C GLY A 468 -10.13 -2.43 -9.48
N ARG A 469 -11.14 -2.51 -10.32
CA ARG A 469 -11.65 -1.38 -11.11
C ARG A 469 -12.37 -0.39 -10.20
N PRO A 470 -12.03 0.92 -10.23
CA PRO A 470 -12.84 1.93 -9.56
C PRO A 470 -14.17 2.12 -10.30
N ALA A 471 -15.21 2.52 -9.56
CA ALA A 471 -16.43 3.03 -10.12
C ALA A 471 -16.44 4.56 -9.96
N LEU A 472 -16.66 5.27 -11.06
CA LEU A 472 -16.75 6.73 -11.08
C LEU A 472 -18.08 7.13 -11.74
N THR A 473 -18.83 8.02 -11.11
CA THR A 473 -20.12 8.50 -11.64
C THR A 473 -20.34 9.97 -11.31
N LYS A 474 -21.21 10.60 -12.09
CA LYS A 474 -21.72 11.93 -11.82
C LYS A 474 -23.03 11.82 -11.05
N ALA A 475 -23.04 12.26 -9.81
CA ALA A 475 -24.25 12.32 -8.96
C ALA A 475 -25.28 13.30 -9.49
N GLY A 476 -26.51 13.20 -8.98
CA GLY A 476 -27.59 14.15 -9.31
C GLY A 476 -27.26 15.61 -8.96
N SER A 477 -26.37 15.83 -8.02
CA SER A 477 -25.81 17.15 -7.67
C SER A 477 -24.81 17.72 -8.70
N GLY A 478 -24.40 16.93 -9.70
CA GLY A 478 -23.34 17.26 -10.66
C GLY A 478 -21.94 16.97 -10.16
N ARG A 479 -21.72 16.67 -8.88
CA ARG A 479 -20.42 16.28 -8.31
C ARG A 479 -20.07 14.85 -8.73
N LEU A 480 -18.79 14.55 -8.81
CA LEU A 480 -18.32 13.18 -9.04
C LEU A 480 -18.29 12.40 -7.74
N GLU A 481 -18.67 11.14 -7.83
CA GLU A 481 -18.57 10.16 -6.76
C GLU A 481 -17.77 8.93 -7.23
N LEU A 482 -16.92 8.45 -6.32
CA LEU A 482 -15.97 7.37 -6.54
C LEU A 482 -16.23 6.28 -5.51
N ALA A 483 -16.24 5.02 -5.95
CA ALA A 483 -16.23 3.86 -5.07
C ALA A 483 -15.18 2.86 -5.55
N VAL A 484 -14.46 2.23 -4.62
CA VAL A 484 -13.39 1.27 -4.91
C VAL A 484 -13.39 0.19 -3.84
N ARG A 485 -12.98 -1.01 -4.20
CA ARG A 485 -12.77 -2.08 -3.24
C ARG A 485 -11.43 -1.88 -2.52
N TYR A 486 -11.45 -1.91 -1.21
CA TYR A 486 -10.25 -1.86 -0.38
C TYR A 486 -9.54 -3.23 -0.36
N SER A 487 -8.29 -3.28 0.10
CA SER A 487 -7.48 -4.51 0.14
C SER A 487 -8.05 -5.62 1.02
N ASP A 488 -8.88 -5.30 2.00
CA ASP A 488 -9.61 -6.25 2.86
C ASP A 488 -10.98 -6.67 2.32
N SER A 489 -11.30 -6.29 1.09
CA SER A 489 -12.57 -6.55 0.38
C SER A 489 -13.75 -5.65 0.76
N ASP A 490 -13.60 -4.70 1.68
CA ASP A 490 -14.62 -3.68 1.94
C ASP A 490 -14.72 -2.70 0.76
N VAL A 491 -15.88 -2.10 0.57
CA VAL A 491 -16.06 -1.02 -0.40
C VAL A 491 -15.91 0.31 0.31
N TRP A 492 -15.08 1.18 -0.25
CA TRP A 492 -14.88 2.53 0.24
C TRP A 492 -15.35 3.53 -0.81
N SER A 493 -15.90 4.67 -0.36
CA SER A 493 -16.38 5.72 -1.24
C SER A 493 -15.93 7.11 -0.81
N ARG A 494 -15.90 8.03 -1.76
CA ARG A 494 -15.72 9.46 -1.54
C ARG A 494 -16.31 10.28 -2.68
N GLY A 495 -16.63 11.54 -2.42
CA GLY A 495 -17.20 12.45 -3.43
C GLY A 495 -16.36 13.73 -3.57
N GLN A 496 -16.46 14.40 -4.71
CA GLN A 496 -15.94 15.77 -4.86
C GLN A 496 -16.61 16.71 -3.85
N THR A 497 -15.84 17.65 -3.31
CA THR A 497 -16.38 18.65 -2.36
C THR A 497 -17.32 19.65 -3.03
N ALA A 498 -17.12 19.94 -4.31
CA ALA A 498 -17.98 20.74 -5.17
C ALA A 498 -17.87 20.25 -6.63
N VAL A 499 -18.76 20.70 -7.51
CA VAL A 499 -18.68 20.42 -8.96
C VAL A 499 -17.37 20.95 -9.52
N GLY A 500 -16.60 20.11 -10.21
CA GLY A 500 -15.31 20.45 -10.80
C GLY A 500 -14.18 20.74 -9.80
N ALA A 501 -14.37 20.48 -8.50
CA ALA A 501 -13.33 20.67 -7.52
C ALA A 501 -12.24 19.59 -7.63
N ALA A 502 -10.98 19.98 -7.49
CA ALA A 502 -9.86 19.04 -7.35
C ALA A 502 -9.83 18.33 -5.99
N THR A 503 -10.56 18.86 -5.00
CA THR A 503 -10.63 18.34 -3.63
C THR A 503 -11.78 17.35 -3.45
N TRP A 504 -11.53 16.32 -2.64
CA TRP A 504 -12.45 15.22 -2.36
C TRP A 504 -12.73 15.13 -0.86
N THR A 505 -13.92 14.66 -0.48
CA THR A 505 -14.24 14.35 0.92
C THR A 505 -13.30 13.30 1.48
N ALA A 506 -13.26 13.12 2.80
CA ALA A 506 -12.59 11.97 3.39
C ALA A 506 -13.17 10.64 2.84
N TRP A 507 -12.38 9.60 2.83
CA TRP A 507 -12.87 8.26 2.52
C TRP A 507 -13.91 7.81 3.56
N ALA A 508 -15.02 7.28 3.09
CA ALA A 508 -16.03 6.61 3.90
C ALA A 508 -15.93 5.10 3.67
N ASP A 509 -15.63 4.37 4.72
CA ASP A 509 -15.71 2.91 4.72
C ASP A 509 -17.17 2.48 4.72
N LEU A 510 -17.57 1.80 3.66
CA LEU A 510 -18.92 1.24 3.54
C LEU A 510 -19.00 -0.20 4.08
N GLY A 511 -17.88 -0.83 4.42
CA GLY A 511 -17.80 -2.24 4.78
C GLY A 511 -18.16 -3.15 3.61
N GLY A 512 -18.51 -4.42 3.91
CA GLY A 512 -19.20 -5.34 3.00
C GLY A 512 -18.45 -6.50 2.47
N SER A 513 -17.25 -6.82 2.64
CA SER A 513 -16.55 -8.05 2.18
C SER A 513 -16.93 -8.51 0.75
N MET A 514 -16.69 -7.65 -0.23
CA MET A 514 -17.09 -7.89 -1.63
C MET A 514 -16.00 -8.60 -2.43
N ALA A 515 -16.37 -9.57 -3.27
CA ALA A 515 -15.46 -10.28 -4.16
C ALA A 515 -15.21 -9.48 -5.45
N GLY A 516 -16.26 -8.85 -6.01
CA GLY A 516 -16.21 -8.06 -7.24
C GLY A 516 -15.93 -6.58 -7.02
N ALA A 517 -15.52 -5.88 -8.08
CA ALA A 517 -15.43 -4.42 -8.07
C ALA A 517 -16.85 -3.81 -7.94
N PRO A 518 -17.00 -2.66 -7.24
CA PRO A 518 -18.28 -1.99 -7.14
C PRO A 518 -18.70 -1.36 -8.47
N THR A 519 -20.00 -1.18 -8.63
CA THR A 519 -20.63 -0.32 -9.65
C THR A 519 -21.43 0.76 -8.95
N LEU A 520 -21.40 1.98 -9.47
CA LEU A 520 -22.22 3.09 -8.97
C LEU A 520 -23.44 3.31 -9.88
N ALA A 521 -24.59 3.51 -9.27
CA ALA A 521 -25.84 3.80 -9.96
C ALA A 521 -26.59 4.94 -9.25
N ILE A 522 -27.38 5.69 -10.00
CA ILE A 522 -28.31 6.65 -9.40
C ILE A 522 -29.65 5.92 -9.20
N THR A 523 -30.03 5.75 -7.94
CA THR A 523 -31.32 5.17 -7.52
C THR A 523 -32.04 6.14 -6.65
N ASP A 524 -33.30 6.44 -6.96
CA ASP A 524 -34.14 7.39 -6.21
C ASP A 524 -33.46 8.77 -6.00
N GLY A 525 -32.68 9.22 -7.00
CA GLY A 525 -31.93 10.48 -6.97
C GLY A 525 -30.64 10.47 -6.15
N LEU A 526 -30.29 9.35 -5.53
CA LEU A 526 -29.06 9.16 -4.73
C LEU A 526 -28.09 8.20 -5.41
N THR A 527 -26.80 8.39 -5.17
CA THR A 527 -25.77 7.46 -5.66
C THR A 527 -25.76 6.23 -4.75
N SER A 528 -25.89 5.06 -5.35
CA SER A 528 -25.82 3.76 -4.68
C SER A 528 -24.68 2.93 -5.24
N ALA A 529 -23.94 2.24 -4.36
CA ALA A 529 -22.94 1.25 -4.72
C ALA A 529 -23.57 -0.15 -4.77
N LEU A 530 -23.29 -0.88 -5.84
CA LEU A 530 -23.69 -2.29 -6.01
C LEU A 530 -22.41 -3.13 -6.14
N ALA A 531 -22.35 -4.27 -5.45
CA ALA A 531 -21.23 -5.20 -5.55
C ALA A 531 -21.68 -6.64 -5.25
N VAL A 532 -20.90 -7.61 -5.73
CA VAL A 532 -21.12 -9.05 -5.51
C VAL A 532 -20.15 -9.53 -4.43
N ASP A 533 -20.63 -10.29 -3.46
CA ASP A 533 -19.82 -10.92 -2.42
C ASP A 533 -19.20 -12.26 -2.88
N ALA A 534 -18.45 -12.92 -2.00
CA ALA A 534 -17.81 -14.20 -2.29
C ALA A 534 -18.80 -15.38 -2.45
N ASP A 535 -20.01 -15.24 -1.92
CA ASP A 535 -21.09 -16.22 -2.05
C ASP A 535 -21.94 -16.01 -3.32
N GLY A 536 -21.59 -15.01 -4.16
CA GLY A 536 -22.34 -14.68 -5.37
C GLY A 536 -23.64 -13.93 -5.13
N LYS A 537 -23.80 -13.29 -3.99
CA LYS A 537 -24.96 -12.47 -3.65
C LYS A 537 -24.75 -11.03 -4.10
N LEU A 538 -25.75 -10.40 -4.67
CA LEU A 538 -25.70 -8.98 -5.01
C LEU A 538 -26.12 -8.13 -3.81
N TRP A 539 -25.30 -7.17 -3.48
CA TRP A 539 -25.56 -6.19 -2.43
C TRP A 539 -25.64 -4.78 -2.98
N MET A 540 -26.46 -3.94 -2.34
CA MET A 540 -26.58 -2.52 -2.65
C MET A 540 -26.51 -1.69 -1.36
N ARG A 541 -25.81 -0.57 -1.42
CA ARG A 541 -25.72 0.41 -0.34
C ARG A 541 -25.82 1.83 -0.89
N THR A 542 -26.67 2.65 -0.29
CA THR A 542 -26.77 4.08 -0.56
C THR A 542 -26.09 4.83 0.59
N PRO A 543 -24.88 5.40 0.40
CA PRO A 543 -24.08 5.98 1.49
C PRO A 543 -24.76 7.15 2.23
N SER A 544 -25.55 7.95 1.50
CA SER A 544 -26.26 9.14 2.03
C SER A 544 -27.72 8.90 2.36
N GLY A 545 -28.20 7.65 2.32
CA GLY A 545 -29.59 7.29 2.53
C GLY A 545 -29.96 7.06 3.99
N LEU A 546 -31.29 6.95 4.26
CA LEU A 546 -31.85 6.64 5.59
C LEU A 546 -31.48 5.21 6.09
N ALA A 547 -30.96 4.34 5.22
CA ALA A 547 -30.53 2.99 5.55
C ALA A 547 -29.04 2.81 5.19
N PRO A 548 -28.12 3.09 6.11
CA PRO A 548 -26.68 3.07 5.83
C PRO A 548 -26.07 1.66 5.77
N ALA A 549 -26.89 0.59 5.80
CA ALA A 549 -26.42 -0.79 5.75
C ALA A 549 -26.50 -1.37 4.32
N TRP A 550 -25.64 -2.35 4.03
CA TRP A 550 -25.75 -3.15 2.83
C TRP A 550 -27.06 -3.95 2.84
N ARG A 551 -27.78 -3.88 1.74
CA ARG A 551 -29.03 -4.60 1.51
C ARG A 551 -28.75 -5.70 0.49
N ASN A 552 -29.08 -6.93 0.83
CA ASN A 552 -29.03 -8.07 -0.12
C ASN A 552 -30.14 -7.88 -1.17
N LEU A 553 -29.75 -7.92 -2.44
CA LEU A 553 -30.66 -7.87 -3.61
C LEU A 553 -30.91 -9.24 -4.25
N GLY A 554 -30.40 -10.32 -3.67
CA GLY A 554 -30.69 -11.68 -4.10
C GLY A 554 -29.45 -12.57 -4.24
N ASP A 555 -29.71 -13.85 -4.19
CA ASP A 555 -28.73 -14.92 -4.24
C ASP A 555 -28.85 -15.62 -5.61
N LYS A 556 -27.91 -15.31 -6.51
CA LYS A 556 -27.91 -15.84 -7.89
C LYS A 556 -26.57 -16.42 -8.30
N ASN A 557 -25.71 -16.69 -7.33
CA ASN A 557 -24.33 -17.18 -7.59
C ASN A 557 -23.60 -16.31 -8.63
N LEU A 558 -23.75 -14.97 -8.50
CA LEU A 558 -23.19 -14.03 -9.46
C LEU A 558 -21.66 -13.94 -9.32
N THR A 559 -21.01 -13.55 -10.40
CA THR A 559 -19.56 -13.35 -10.45
C THR A 559 -19.21 -11.96 -11.00
N GLY A 560 -18.02 -11.49 -10.68
CA GLY A 560 -17.44 -10.28 -11.27
C GLY A 560 -18.16 -8.98 -10.86
N THR A 561 -18.18 -8.03 -11.79
CA THR A 561 -18.74 -6.69 -11.59
C THR A 561 -20.14 -6.62 -12.16
N PRO A 562 -21.18 -6.23 -11.38
CA PRO A 562 -22.52 -6.01 -11.91
C PRO A 562 -22.53 -4.77 -12.81
N VAL A 563 -23.32 -4.78 -13.85
CA VAL A 563 -23.52 -3.65 -14.76
C VAL A 563 -24.93 -3.12 -14.63
N VAL A 564 -25.08 -1.82 -14.66
CA VAL A 564 -26.37 -1.15 -14.55
C VAL A 564 -26.69 -0.34 -15.79
N ALA A 565 -27.92 -0.37 -16.22
CA ALA A 565 -28.44 0.44 -17.31
C ALA A 565 -29.66 1.22 -16.82
N ALA A 566 -29.76 2.51 -17.18
CA ALA A 566 -30.92 3.33 -16.83
C ALA A 566 -32.20 2.83 -17.54
N THR A 567 -33.31 2.80 -16.81
CA THR A 567 -34.66 2.61 -17.34
C THR A 567 -35.43 3.90 -17.21
N ARG A 568 -36.69 3.91 -17.64
CA ARG A 568 -37.56 5.09 -17.43
C ARG A 568 -37.73 5.43 -15.95
N ASP A 569 -37.86 4.41 -15.09
CA ASP A 569 -38.32 4.57 -13.71
C ASP A 569 -37.34 3.99 -12.68
N GLY A 570 -36.08 3.71 -13.09
CA GLY A 570 -35.07 3.11 -12.22
C GLY A 570 -33.86 2.60 -12.98
N ILE A 571 -33.36 1.45 -12.57
CA ILE A 571 -32.20 0.79 -13.22
C ILE A 571 -32.52 -0.66 -13.53
N ARG A 572 -31.87 -1.21 -14.55
CA ARG A 572 -31.79 -2.63 -14.82
C ARG A 572 -30.39 -3.13 -14.60
N ILE A 573 -30.25 -4.21 -13.86
CA ILE A 573 -28.98 -4.80 -13.43
C ILE A 573 -28.73 -6.02 -14.31
N PHE A 574 -27.47 -6.20 -14.72
CA PHE A 574 -26.98 -7.34 -15.47
C PHE A 574 -25.72 -7.87 -14.79
N ALA A 575 -25.63 -9.19 -14.67
CA ALA A 575 -24.43 -9.86 -14.13
C ALA A 575 -24.32 -11.27 -14.74
N VAL A 576 -23.13 -11.85 -14.69
CA VAL A 576 -22.88 -13.24 -15.07
C VAL A 576 -22.91 -14.09 -13.80
N ASP A 577 -23.55 -15.24 -13.84
CA ASP A 577 -23.47 -16.21 -12.74
C ASP A 577 -22.32 -17.22 -12.91
N THR A 578 -22.14 -18.10 -11.94
CA THR A 578 -21.07 -19.11 -11.95
C THR A 578 -21.22 -20.15 -13.05
N ASP A 579 -22.43 -20.33 -13.59
CA ASP A 579 -22.73 -21.28 -14.66
C ASP A 579 -22.56 -20.65 -16.05
N GLY A 580 -22.18 -19.37 -16.13
CA GLY A 580 -21.99 -18.64 -17.39
C GLY A 580 -23.27 -18.09 -17.99
N ALA A 581 -24.38 -18.11 -17.26
CA ALA A 581 -25.62 -17.48 -17.71
C ALA A 581 -25.66 -15.99 -17.35
N VAL A 582 -26.22 -15.17 -18.23
CA VAL A 582 -26.43 -13.75 -17.98
C VAL A 582 -27.75 -13.54 -17.23
N GLN A 583 -27.68 -13.05 -16.02
CA GLN A 583 -28.82 -12.76 -15.16
C GLN A 583 -29.20 -11.28 -15.24
N THR A 584 -30.51 -10.96 -15.19
CA THR A 584 -30.99 -9.57 -15.16
C THR A 584 -32.16 -9.40 -14.21
N ALA A 585 -32.23 -8.24 -13.55
CA ALA A 585 -33.36 -7.81 -12.74
C ALA A 585 -33.53 -6.29 -12.83
N THR A 586 -34.73 -5.77 -12.58
CA THR A 586 -35.04 -4.34 -12.58
C THR A 586 -35.21 -3.86 -11.14
N TYR A 587 -34.59 -2.73 -10.79
CA TYR A 587 -34.78 -2.07 -9.50
C TYR A 587 -35.48 -0.74 -9.71
N THR A 588 -36.67 -0.61 -9.13
CA THR A 588 -37.52 0.56 -9.27
C THR A 588 -38.18 0.89 -7.94
N ALA A 589 -38.16 2.14 -7.52
CA ALA A 589 -38.80 2.64 -6.30
C ALA A 589 -38.53 1.77 -5.04
N GLY A 590 -37.25 1.37 -4.86
CA GLY A 590 -36.86 0.56 -3.72
C GLY A 590 -37.11 -0.95 -3.84
N VAL A 591 -37.69 -1.43 -4.95
CA VAL A 591 -38.07 -2.84 -5.15
C VAL A 591 -37.27 -3.46 -6.28
N LEU A 592 -36.68 -4.64 -6.01
CA LEU A 592 -36.06 -5.49 -7.04
C LEU A 592 -37.09 -6.47 -7.60
N SER A 593 -37.19 -6.54 -8.93
CA SER A 593 -37.99 -7.59 -9.61
C SER A 593 -37.39 -8.97 -9.37
N ALA A 594 -38.14 -10.02 -9.71
CA ALA A 594 -37.52 -11.35 -9.85
C ALA A 594 -36.39 -11.32 -10.87
N TRP A 595 -35.34 -12.08 -10.60
CA TRP A 595 -34.23 -12.30 -11.54
C TRP A 595 -34.70 -13.17 -12.73
N THR A 596 -34.27 -12.78 -13.92
CA THR A 596 -34.55 -13.49 -15.17
C THR A 596 -33.23 -13.86 -15.82
N SER A 597 -33.05 -15.13 -16.20
CA SER A 597 -31.91 -15.54 -16.99
C SER A 597 -32.12 -15.16 -18.46
N LEU A 598 -31.10 -14.61 -19.09
CA LEU A 598 -31.05 -14.39 -20.54
C LEU A 598 -30.52 -15.63 -21.28
N GLY A 599 -30.32 -16.74 -20.61
CA GLY A 599 -29.79 -18.00 -21.12
C GLY A 599 -28.30 -18.17 -20.84
N ASP A 600 -27.91 -19.42 -20.76
CA ASP A 600 -26.56 -19.86 -20.64
C ASP A 600 -25.85 -19.71 -22.00
N VAL A 601 -24.65 -19.12 -21.97
CA VAL A 601 -23.81 -18.86 -23.13
C VAL A 601 -22.33 -19.01 -22.79
N ASP A 602 -22.03 -19.68 -21.66
CA ASP A 602 -20.68 -19.75 -21.08
C ASP A 602 -20.04 -18.37 -20.98
N ALA A 603 -20.81 -17.38 -20.54
CA ALA A 603 -20.32 -16.00 -20.45
C ALA A 603 -19.20 -15.85 -19.42
N THR A 604 -18.20 -15.06 -19.76
CA THR A 604 -17.08 -14.72 -18.89
C THR A 604 -16.82 -13.21 -18.88
N GLY A 605 -16.32 -12.70 -17.75
CA GLY A 605 -15.98 -11.31 -17.60
C GLY A 605 -17.20 -10.41 -17.35
N THR A 606 -17.09 -9.15 -17.69
CA THR A 606 -18.12 -8.13 -17.43
C THR A 606 -18.97 -7.92 -18.69
N PRO A 607 -20.32 -8.02 -18.61
CA PRO A 607 -21.18 -7.64 -19.71
C PRO A 607 -21.10 -6.14 -20.02
N THR A 608 -21.49 -5.72 -21.22
CA THR A 608 -21.74 -4.31 -21.51
C THR A 608 -23.15 -4.14 -22.08
N VAL A 609 -23.77 -3.01 -21.80
CA VAL A 609 -25.16 -2.74 -22.17
C VAL A 609 -25.26 -1.38 -22.85
N VAL A 610 -25.85 -1.35 -24.03
CA VAL A 610 -26.18 -0.12 -24.74
C VAL A 610 -27.68 0.12 -24.63
N VAL A 611 -28.04 1.30 -24.19
CA VAL A 611 -29.43 1.77 -24.13
C VAL A 611 -29.70 2.63 -25.37
N SER A 612 -30.57 2.17 -26.25
CA SER A 612 -31.01 2.90 -27.43
C SER A 612 -32.20 3.81 -27.09
N PRO A 613 -32.55 4.78 -27.95
CA PRO A 613 -33.78 5.58 -27.77
C PRO A 613 -35.01 4.73 -27.51
N GLY A 614 -35.85 5.16 -26.56
CA GLY A 614 -36.98 4.36 -26.07
C GLY A 614 -36.62 3.31 -25.03
N TYR A 615 -35.44 3.41 -24.42
CA TYR A 615 -34.94 2.49 -23.37
C TYR A 615 -34.78 1.04 -23.83
N ARG A 616 -34.69 0.78 -25.14
CA ARG A 616 -34.36 -0.56 -25.65
C ARG A 616 -32.91 -0.90 -25.36
N MET A 617 -32.66 -2.04 -24.74
CA MET A 617 -31.35 -2.48 -24.31
C MET A 617 -30.78 -3.55 -25.22
N ARG A 618 -29.49 -3.43 -25.55
CA ARG A 618 -28.67 -4.46 -26.18
C ARG A 618 -27.53 -4.83 -25.26
N VAL A 619 -27.42 -6.12 -24.98
CA VAL A 619 -26.39 -6.69 -24.10
C VAL A 619 -25.35 -7.36 -24.96
N PHE A 620 -24.07 -7.20 -24.61
CA PHE A 620 -22.93 -7.90 -25.20
C PHE A 620 -22.15 -8.59 -24.09
N VAL A 621 -21.74 -9.83 -24.35
CA VAL A 621 -20.91 -10.60 -23.44
C VAL A 621 -19.85 -11.37 -24.24
N ARG A 622 -18.75 -11.71 -23.58
CA ARG A 622 -17.72 -12.60 -24.09
C ARG A 622 -17.99 -14.02 -23.59
N THR A 623 -17.94 -15.00 -24.47
CA THR A 623 -18.02 -16.43 -24.09
C THR A 623 -16.67 -16.94 -23.56
N ALA A 624 -16.64 -18.09 -22.91
CA ALA A 624 -15.42 -18.77 -22.51
C ALA A 624 -14.48 -19.08 -23.69
N THR A 625 -15.05 -19.29 -24.89
CA THR A 625 -14.26 -19.47 -26.12
C THR A 625 -13.72 -18.17 -26.71
N GLY A 626 -14.04 -17.01 -26.10
CA GLY A 626 -13.57 -15.69 -26.55
C GLY A 626 -14.46 -15.01 -27.59
N VAL A 627 -15.53 -15.63 -28.05
CA VAL A 627 -16.46 -15.03 -29.04
C VAL A 627 -17.35 -14.00 -28.33
N ILE A 628 -17.58 -12.85 -28.96
CA ILE A 628 -18.54 -11.85 -28.47
C ILE A 628 -19.93 -12.20 -29.02
N VAL A 629 -20.92 -12.23 -28.13
CA VAL A 629 -22.32 -12.48 -28.46
C VAL A 629 -23.23 -11.38 -27.93
N THR A 630 -24.40 -11.21 -28.53
CA THR A 630 -25.36 -10.14 -28.21
C THR A 630 -26.80 -10.60 -28.20
N LYS A 631 -27.61 -9.95 -27.38
CA LYS A 631 -29.07 -9.98 -27.42
C LYS A 631 -29.64 -8.56 -27.36
N GLN A 632 -30.68 -8.29 -28.11
CA GLN A 632 -31.39 -7.01 -28.06
C GLN A 632 -32.87 -7.25 -27.71
N GLN A 633 -33.39 -6.37 -26.85
CA GLN A 633 -34.82 -6.32 -26.58
C GLN A 633 -35.59 -6.00 -27.85
N ASP A 634 -36.75 -6.65 -28.01
CA ASP A 634 -37.75 -6.29 -29.02
C ASP A 634 -38.51 -5.03 -28.61
N THR A 635 -39.54 -4.68 -29.35
CA THR A 635 -40.41 -3.52 -29.10
C THR A 635 -41.29 -3.67 -27.85
N THR A 636 -41.44 -4.89 -27.32
CA THR A 636 -42.17 -5.19 -26.09
C THR A 636 -41.28 -5.12 -24.84
N GLY A 637 -39.95 -5.02 -25.03
CA GLY A 637 -38.96 -5.05 -23.95
C GLY A 637 -38.46 -6.48 -23.60
N ALA A 638 -38.89 -7.53 -24.36
CA ALA A 638 -38.48 -8.88 -24.17
C ALA A 638 -37.14 -9.14 -24.89
N PHE A 639 -36.29 -10.01 -24.33
CA PHE A 639 -35.09 -10.49 -24.99
C PHE A 639 -35.41 -11.79 -25.78
N PRO A 640 -34.84 -11.98 -26.98
CA PRO A 640 -35.03 -13.23 -27.74
C PRO A 640 -34.42 -14.42 -26.99
N ALA A 641 -34.84 -15.66 -27.38
CA ALA A 641 -34.29 -16.86 -26.77
C ALA A 641 -32.81 -17.06 -27.13
N GLU A 642 -32.45 -16.80 -28.38
CA GLU A 642 -31.13 -17.09 -28.92
C GLU A 642 -30.16 -15.90 -28.81
N TRP A 643 -28.90 -16.18 -28.57
CA TRP A 643 -27.77 -15.23 -28.68
C TRP A 643 -27.27 -15.17 -30.12
N THR A 644 -26.88 -13.98 -30.56
CA THR A 644 -26.30 -13.74 -31.88
C THR A 644 -24.79 -13.48 -31.75
N THR A 645 -23.96 -14.13 -32.54
CA THR A 645 -22.50 -13.92 -32.53
C THR A 645 -22.11 -12.66 -33.31
N LEU A 646 -21.07 -11.97 -32.89
CA LEU A 646 -20.44 -10.87 -33.63
C LEU A 646 -19.21 -11.40 -34.41
N GLY A 647 -19.47 -12.21 -35.45
CA GLY A 647 -18.39 -12.83 -36.21
C GLY A 647 -17.61 -13.91 -35.44
N ALA A 648 -16.51 -14.37 -36.02
CA ALA A 648 -15.69 -15.45 -35.47
C ALA A 648 -14.41 -14.98 -34.74
N TYR A 649 -14.27 -13.68 -34.49
CA TYR A 649 -13.09 -13.14 -33.82
C TYR A 649 -13.03 -13.61 -32.36
N VAL A 650 -11.85 -14.08 -31.94
CA VAL A 650 -11.57 -14.52 -30.57
C VAL A 650 -10.99 -13.38 -29.79
N SER A 651 -11.74 -12.85 -28.84
CA SER A 651 -11.38 -11.77 -27.94
C SER A 651 -10.68 -12.32 -26.68
N ALA A 652 -9.70 -11.58 -26.16
CA ALA A 652 -9.08 -11.87 -24.86
C ALA A 652 -9.71 -11.07 -23.71
N GLY A 653 -10.44 -9.99 -23.98
CA GLY A 653 -11.03 -9.10 -22.99
C GLY A 653 -12.55 -8.99 -23.06
N SER A 654 -13.17 -8.45 -22.01
CA SER A 654 -14.59 -8.12 -22.00
C SER A 654 -14.92 -7.04 -23.04
N PRO A 655 -16.09 -7.10 -23.71
CA PRO A 655 -16.49 -6.07 -24.65
C PRO A 655 -16.89 -4.77 -23.93
N SER A 656 -16.68 -3.63 -24.61
CA SER A 656 -17.31 -2.37 -24.26
C SER A 656 -18.05 -1.83 -25.50
N ALA A 657 -19.21 -1.24 -25.31
CA ALA A 657 -20.04 -0.81 -26.44
C ALA A 657 -20.66 0.57 -26.19
N VAL A 658 -20.88 1.31 -27.25
CA VAL A 658 -21.50 2.64 -27.23
C VAL A 658 -22.42 2.82 -28.44
N LEU A 659 -23.49 3.57 -28.26
CA LEU A 659 -24.27 4.10 -29.39
C LEU A 659 -23.53 5.36 -29.88
N ASP A 660 -22.95 5.27 -31.10
CA ASP A 660 -22.30 6.40 -31.72
C ASP A 660 -23.34 7.50 -32.02
N PRO A 661 -23.18 8.70 -31.45
CA PRO A 661 -24.19 9.77 -31.59
C PRO A 661 -24.22 10.36 -33.01
N ILE A 662 -23.17 10.17 -33.80
CA ILE A 662 -23.04 10.72 -35.14
C ILE A 662 -23.73 9.81 -36.17
N LEU A 663 -23.51 8.51 -36.07
CA LEU A 663 -24.03 7.52 -37.02
C LEU A 663 -25.33 6.87 -36.57
N GLY A 664 -25.67 6.99 -35.28
CA GLY A 664 -26.79 6.26 -34.68
C GLY A 664 -26.62 4.74 -34.67
N ARG A 665 -25.38 4.26 -34.83
CA ARG A 665 -24.99 2.84 -34.89
C ARG A 665 -24.25 2.44 -33.62
N ILE A 666 -24.30 1.19 -33.26
CA ILE A 666 -23.54 0.68 -32.12
C ILE A 666 -22.11 0.34 -32.56
N ALA A 667 -21.16 0.84 -31.82
CA ALA A 667 -19.73 0.47 -31.88
C ALA A 667 -19.43 -0.48 -30.71
N VAL A 668 -18.73 -1.59 -30.98
CA VAL A 668 -18.27 -2.54 -29.96
C VAL A 668 -16.75 -2.66 -30.04
N VAL A 669 -16.07 -2.50 -28.94
CA VAL A 669 -14.61 -2.67 -28.84
C VAL A 669 -14.27 -3.79 -27.87
N THR A 670 -13.14 -4.45 -28.12
CA THR A 670 -12.60 -5.47 -27.25
C THR A 670 -11.07 -5.52 -27.38
N ARG A 671 -10.41 -6.20 -26.45
CA ARG A 671 -8.98 -6.47 -26.51
C ARG A 671 -8.71 -7.81 -27.16
N GLY A 672 -7.82 -7.84 -28.14
CA GLY A 672 -7.35 -9.06 -28.79
C GLY A 672 -6.35 -9.85 -27.94
N PRO A 673 -6.05 -11.10 -28.32
CA PRO A 673 -5.04 -11.93 -27.66
C PRO A 673 -3.63 -11.32 -27.73
N ASP A 674 -3.34 -10.56 -28.78
CA ASP A 674 -2.10 -9.80 -28.98
C ASP A 674 -2.07 -8.44 -28.24
N GLY A 675 -3.15 -8.10 -27.53
CA GLY A 675 -3.33 -6.81 -26.87
C GLY A 675 -3.84 -5.70 -27.77
N GLN A 676 -4.12 -5.94 -29.05
CA GLN A 676 -4.65 -4.92 -29.94
C GLN A 676 -6.12 -4.60 -29.59
N ILE A 677 -6.49 -3.31 -29.67
CA ILE A 677 -7.90 -2.90 -29.51
C ILE A 677 -8.62 -3.09 -30.83
N MET A 678 -9.58 -3.99 -30.83
CA MET A 678 -10.40 -4.37 -31.99
C MET A 678 -11.78 -3.72 -31.90
N LEU A 679 -12.32 -3.34 -33.04
CA LEU A 679 -13.58 -2.62 -33.20
C LEU A 679 -14.45 -3.31 -34.22
N SER A 680 -15.76 -3.46 -33.92
CA SER A 680 -16.80 -3.84 -34.86
C SER A 680 -17.94 -2.83 -34.81
N TRP A 681 -18.52 -2.53 -35.96
CA TRP A 681 -19.63 -1.60 -36.11
C TRP A 681 -20.92 -2.31 -36.52
N GLU A 682 -22.03 -1.87 -35.98
CA GLU A 682 -23.34 -2.17 -36.54
C GLU A 682 -23.40 -1.67 -37.99
N THR A 683 -23.81 -2.50 -38.93
CA THR A 683 -23.77 -2.22 -40.38
C THR A 683 -24.72 -1.13 -40.81
N ALA A 684 -25.89 -1.01 -40.15
CA ALA A 684 -26.85 0.06 -40.28
C ALA A 684 -27.52 0.32 -38.94
N GLN A 685 -28.03 1.52 -38.72
CA GLN A 685 -28.72 1.89 -37.50
C GLN A 685 -29.82 0.89 -37.15
N GLY A 686 -29.71 0.29 -35.97
CA GLY A 686 -30.69 -0.67 -35.45
C GLY A 686 -30.78 -2.00 -36.19
N SER A 687 -29.90 -2.29 -37.13
CA SER A 687 -29.92 -3.54 -37.92
C SER A 687 -29.65 -4.76 -37.03
N GLY A 688 -28.88 -4.62 -35.98
CA GLY A 688 -28.42 -5.73 -35.18
C GLY A 688 -27.35 -6.63 -35.83
N ILE A 689 -26.94 -6.29 -37.04
CA ILE A 689 -25.91 -6.99 -37.82
C ILE A 689 -24.62 -6.18 -37.66
N PHE A 690 -23.55 -6.84 -37.29
CA PHE A 690 -22.23 -6.25 -37.09
C PHE A 690 -21.27 -6.66 -38.19
N GLY A 691 -20.40 -5.72 -38.60
CA GLY A 691 -19.35 -5.98 -39.57
C GLY A 691 -18.15 -6.74 -38.96
N ASP A 692 -17.18 -7.06 -39.81
CA ASP A 692 -15.97 -7.73 -39.36
C ASP A 692 -15.18 -6.88 -38.35
N TRP A 693 -14.47 -7.57 -37.48
CA TRP A 693 -13.57 -6.95 -36.52
C TRP A 693 -12.33 -6.40 -37.22
N SER A 694 -11.97 -5.17 -36.89
CA SER A 694 -10.78 -4.49 -37.39
C SER A 694 -10.08 -3.75 -36.27
N PRO A 695 -8.77 -3.51 -36.37
CA PRO A 695 -8.07 -2.63 -35.41
C PRO A 695 -8.73 -1.24 -35.33
N ALA A 696 -8.91 -0.74 -34.11
CA ALA A 696 -9.47 0.61 -33.91
C ALA A 696 -8.59 1.70 -34.57
N ILE A 697 -7.26 1.52 -34.52
CA ILE A 697 -6.29 2.32 -35.28
C ILE A 697 -5.39 1.37 -36.07
N PRO A 698 -5.60 1.23 -37.41
CA PRO A 698 -4.91 0.22 -38.22
C PRO A 698 -3.39 0.36 -38.24
N ASP A 699 -2.88 1.58 -38.26
CA ASP A 699 -1.46 1.86 -38.40
C ASP A 699 -0.71 2.04 -37.06
N LEU A 700 -1.40 1.86 -35.94
CA LEU A 700 -0.83 2.01 -34.62
C LEU A 700 -1.09 0.77 -33.78
N PHE A 701 -0.07 -0.06 -33.64
CA PHE A 701 -0.11 -1.16 -32.71
C PHE A 701 0.36 -0.71 -31.32
N GLU A 702 -0.54 -0.78 -30.33
CA GLU A 702 -0.21 -0.66 -28.91
C GLU A 702 -0.81 -1.83 -28.16
N SER A 703 0.03 -2.55 -27.42
CA SER A 703 -0.42 -3.68 -26.60
C SER A 703 -1.18 -3.17 -25.36
N ALA A 704 -2.48 -3.36 -25.37
CA ALA A 704 -3.34 -3.09 -24.22
C ALA A 704 -3.19 -4.20 -23.16
N ALA A 705 -2.91 -3.82 -21.93
CA ALA A 705 -2.88 -4.72 -20.78
C ALA A 705 -4.26 -4.82 -20.09
N THR A 706 -5.16 -3.86 -20.33
CA THR A 706 -6.53 -3.86 -19.77
C THR A 706 -7.59 -3.93 -20.84
N ASP A 707 -8.78 -4.38 -20.45
CA ASP A 707 -9.95 -4.28 -21.31
C ASP A 707 -10.27 -2.80 -21.60
N PRO A 708 -10.73 -2.47 -22.81
CA PRO A 708 -11.10 -1.12 -23.16
C PRO A 708 -12.39 -0.68 -22.44
N THR A 709 -12.49 0.60 -22.12
CA THR A 709 -13.72 1.24 -21.65
C THR A 709 -14.10 2.38 -22.58
N LEU A 710 -15.39 2.59 -22.78
CA LEU A 710 -15.93 3.63 -23.64
C LEU A 710 -16.55 4.74 -22.80
N VAL A 711 -16.27 6.00 -23.19
CA VAL A 711 -16.78 7.19 -22.49
C VAL A 711 -17.48 8.09 -23.52
N PRO A 712 -18.83 8.20 -23.50
CA PRO A 712 -19.52 9.22 -24.27
C PRO A 712 -19.19 10.62 -23.75
N ILE A 713 -18.90 11.53 -24.64
CA ILE A 713 -18.53 12.91 -24.31
C ILE A 713 -19.17 13.93 -25.28
N THR A 714 -19.15 15.18 -24.86
CA THR A 714 -19.46 16.34 -25.69
C THR A 714 -18.29 17.33 -25.60
N ASN A 715 -17.70 17.68 -26.73
CA ASN A 715 -16.68 18.72 -26.86
C ASN A 715 -17.20 19.90 -27.69
N THR A 716 -16.36 20.88 -28.03
CA THR A 716 -16.77 22.04 -28.83
C THR A 716 -17.16 21.69 -30.28
N THR A 717 -16.76 20.52 -30.77
CA THR A 717 -17.14 20.02 -32.09
C THR A 717 -18.43 19.20 -32.12
N GLY A 718 -18.97 18.81 -30.95
CA GLY A 718 -20.19 18.07 -30.80
C GLY A 718 -20.06 16.83 -29.92
N GLN A 719 -21.04 15.91 -30.03
CA GLN A 719 -21.04 14.64 -29.30
C GLN A 719 -20.11 13.65 -29.98
N THR A 720 -19.29 12.97 -29.18
CA THR A 720 -18.37 11.91 -29.60
C THR A 720 -18.13 10.91 -28.47
N TRP A 721 -17.10 10.08 -28.54
CA TRP A 721 -16.74 9.15 -27.48
C TRP A 721 -15.25 8.78 -27.52
N LEU A 722 -14.76 8.30 -26.41
CA LEU A 722 -13.37 7.89 -26.20
C LEU A 722 -13.28 6.40 -25.94
N ILE A 723 -12.20 5.77 -26.44
CA ILE A 723 -11.74 4.43 -26.00
C ILE A 723 -10.60 4.65 -25.03
N LEU A 724 -10.73 4.12 -23.82
CA LEU A 724 -9.70 4.19 -22.79
C LEU A 724 -9.13 2.80 -22.54
N PHE A 725 -7.82 2.68 -22.42
CA PHE A 725 -7.14 1.46 -21.96
C PHE A 725 -5.78 1.79 -21.35
N ARG A 726 -5.21 0.82 -20.63
CA ARG A 726 -3.81 0.90 -20.15
C ARG A 726 -2.97 -0.08 -20.92
N ASN A 727 -1.79 0.34 -21.35
CA ASN A 727 -0.87 -0.54 -22.09
C ASN A 727 0.03 -1.35 -21.12
N ALA A 728 0.87 -2.22 -21.68
CA ALA A 728 1.79 -3.07 -20.91
C ALA A 728 2.80 -2.29 -20.04
N ASN A 729 3.08 -1.03 -20.39
CA ASN A 729 3.92 -0.13 -19.60
C ASN A 729 3.14 0.66 -18.54
N ASN A 730 1.90 0.27 -18.24
CA ASN A 730 1.02 0.92 -17.29
C ASN A 730 0.61 2.35 -17.66
N ALA A 731 0.85 2.78 -18.90
CA ALA A 731 0.45 4.09 -19.37
C ALA A 731 -0.99 4.08 -19.88
N ASN A 732 -1.74 5.13 -19.52
CA ASN A 732 -3.09 5.32 -20.04
C ASN A 732 -3.06 5.82 -21.48
N ARG A 733 -3.96 5.27 -22.30
CA ARG A 733 -4.16 5.62 -23.69
C ARG A 733 -5.61 6.00 -23.95
N ILE A 734 -5.80 6.97 -24.82
CA ILE A 734 -7.12 7.43 -25.26
C ILE A 734 -7.14 7.42 -26.79
N TYR A 735 -8.17 6.81 -27.36
CA TYR A 735 -8.52 6.96 -28.77
C TYR A 735 -9.80 7.77 -28.86
N GLU A 736 -9.69 8.96 -29.40
CA GLU A 736 -10.82 9.86 -29.62
C GLU A 736 -11.48 9.60 -30.96
N ARG A 737 -12.78 9.36 -30.96
CA ARG A 737 -13.59 9.25 -32.18
C ARG A 737 -13.72 10.60 -32.84
N GLN A 738 -13.18 10.73 -34.06
CA GLN A 738 -13.23 11.99 -34.82
C GLN A 738 -14.61 12.21 -35.45
N PRO A 739 -15.14 13.44 -35.41
CA PRO A 739 -16.34 13.79 -36.16
C PRO A 739 -16.06 13.64 -37.68
N VAL A 740 -17.04 13.07 -38.39
CA VAL A 740 -16.92 12.87 -39.84
C VAL A 740 -17.37 14.14 -40.53
N SER A 741 -16.47 14.89 -41.09
CA SER A 741 -16.81 16.07 -41.92
C SER A 741 -17.22 15.64 -43.33
N GLY A 742 -18.56 15.61 -43.59
CA GLY A 742 -19.15 15.43 -44.92
C GLY A 742 -19.47 13.98 -45.32
N LEU A 743 -20.55 13.77 -46.09
CA LEU A 743 -21.05 12.51 -46.59
C LEU A 743 -20.05 11.69 -47.45
N ALA A 744 -19.11 12.37 -48.12
CA ALA A 744 -18.08 11.71 -48.93
C ALA A 744 -16.96 11.06 -48.13
N GLY A 745 -16.79 11.45 -46.83
CA GLY A 745 -15.84 10.82 -45.91
C GLY A 745 -16.36 9.54 -45.25
N LEU A 746 -17.66 9.30 -45.30
CA LEU A 746 -18.32 8.16 -44.64
C LEU A 746 -17.98 6.81 -45.35
N THR A 747 -17.99 6.75 -46.68
CA THR A 747 -17.74 5.53 -47.42
C THR A 747 -16.27 5.17 -47.53
N SER A 748 -15.37 6.19 -47.55
CA SER A 748 -13.91 6.00 -47.66
C SER A 748 -13.26 5.59 -46.32
N ARG A 749 -13.83 6.01 -45.17
CA ARG A 749 -13.29 5.70 -43.85
C ARG A 749 -13.83 4.45 -43.17
N ILE A 750 -14.95 3.91 -43.65
CA ILE A 750 -15.41 2.56 -43.30
C ILE A 750 -14.51 1.51 -43.95
N ALA A 751 -13.79 1.87 -45.02
CA ALA A 751 -12.96 0.97 -45.81
C ALA A 751 -11.45 1.00 -45.54
N GLY A 752 -10.95 1.75 -44.52
CA GLY A 752 -9.52 1.72 -44.22
C GLY A 752 -8.85 2.92 -43.59
N GLY A 753 -9.60 3.98 -43.22
CA GLY A 753 -9.02 5.11 -42.44
C GLY A 753 -9.47 5.10 -40.98
N SER A 754 -8.55 5.15 -40.02
CA SER A 754 -8.91 5.25 -38.61
C SER A 754 -9.71 6.52 -38.35
N GLY A 755 -11.00 6.40 -38.04
CA GLY A 755 -11.79 7.55 -37.59
C GLY A 755 -11.45 7.97 -36.15
N PHE A 756 -10.20 7.72 -35.69
CA PHE A 756 -9.74 7.96 -34.32
C PHE A 756 -8.42 8.73 -34.31
N THR A 757 -8.27 9.59 -33.29
CA THR A 757 -7.00 10.20 -32.92
C THR A 757 -6.50 9.58 -31.63
N ALA A 758 -5.23 9.16 -31.62
CA ALA A 758 -4.60 8.61 -30.41
C ALA A 758 -4.03 9.73 -29.53
N HIS A 759 -4.31 9.67 -28.26
CA HIS A 759 -3.74 10.54 -27.22
C HIS A 759 -3.05 9.70 -26.16
N THR A 760 -1.89 10.15 -25.70
CA THR A 760 -1.18 9.57 -24.56
C THR A 760 -1.41 10.45 -23.36
N LEU A 761 -1.96 9.90 -22.28
CA LEU A 761 -2.04 10.61 -21.01
C LEU A 761 -0.65 10.69 -20.37
N PRO A 762 -0.26 11.85 -19.81
CA PRO A 762 0.96 11.95 -19.06
C PRO A 762 0.92 10.96 -17.87
N MET A 763 2.06 10.34 -17.57
CA MET A 763 2.16 9.49 -16.38
C MET A 763 2.11 10.38 -15.14
N PRO A 764 1.38 9.96 -14.08
CA PRO A 764 1.40 10.69 -12.82
C PRO A 764 2.82 10.75 -12.27
N PRO A 765 3.29 11.91 -11.78
CA PRO A 765 4.62 12.03 -11.22
C PRO A 765 4.73 11.14 -9.96
N VAL A 766 5.76 10.31 -9.91
CA VAL A 766 5.99 9.35 -8.82
C VAL A 766 6.27 10.07 -7.48
N ARG A 767 6.74 11.32 -7.52
CA ARG A 767 7.23 12.05 -6.33
C ARG A 767 6.19 12.89 -5.58
N ASP A 768 5.11 13.33 -6.22
CA ASP A 768 4.15 14.26 -5.59
C ASP A 768 2.99 13.55 -4.86
N GLN A 769 3.00 12.26 -4.82
CA GLN A 769 1.87 11.43 -4.39
C GLN A 769 1.76 11.24 -2.87
N VAL A 770 2.76 11.68 -2.10
CA VAL A 770 2.82 11.50 -0.63
C VAL A 770 2.30 12.72 0.14
N ARG A 771 2.01 13.83 -0.54
CA ARG A 771 1.71 15.12 0.14
C ARG A 771 0.26 15.39 0.50
N GLU A 772 -0.71 14.62 0.01
CA GLU A 772 -2.13 14.97 0.20
C GLU A 772 -2.88 14.21 1.33
N ALA A 773 -2.20 13.36 2.08
CA ALA A 773 -2.82 12.72 3.24
C ALA A 773 -2.59 13.57 4.50
N ARG A 774 -3.31 14.69 4.61
CA ARG A 774 -3.47 15.45 5.85
C ARG A 774 -4.90 15.97 5.98
#